data_ad63db8c71871757dd2cae10282b12f1
#
_entry.id   ad63db8c71871757dd2cae10282b12f1
#
_cell.length_a   1.000
_cell.length_b   1.000
_cell.length_c   1.000
_cell.angle_alpha   90.00
_cell.angle_beta   90.00
_cell.angle_gamma   90.00
#
_symmetry.space_group_name_H-M   'P 1'
#
loop_
_entity.id
_entity.type
_entity.pdbx_description
1 polymer ?
#
loop_
_entity_poly.entity_id
_entity_poly.type
_entity_poly.pdbx_seq_one_letter_code
_entity_poly.pdbx_strand_id
1 'polypeptide(L)'
;MIYDLFCNFAPMKQCCLIILMICSLTVSAQQERTWEEVWQEMMTPEDMDETEETWEDYYERLQQLADHPIDLNHTNREDLEQLPFLSAQQVMDIMEYLDRYRPMRSMNELKMVRSLDYQQIALLPFFVYVGEVVREEPHFPSLQNITKYGKHTVMATGHVPFYERKGDQDGYLGYRYRHSLRYEFTYGNYVKAGIIGAQDAGEPFFANQNNTGYDTYSYYIQLKKLGILENAVIGKYKIGAGLGLVLNTSFKLGKLATLQNMGRQPNTLRAHSSRSEGDYFQGAAAIIRLCKPLTLTTFASYRPIDATLNDDGTASTMITSGYHRTIKEMEKKHNTHLSAFGGSIGYRQGGFHLGANAVYSSIDRTLCPNTKTTYRRYYPQGDNFLNTSLDYGYTHYRFAINGETALNKDGALATINTLSIQASGDLSLVAIQRFYSYRYNGLYAHGFGNTTRTQNESGIYLGVTWQPLAHLHLQGYADYAYSPWPRYQVSQASHTWDMLLQSTLKWQKWSLQARHRTRLQQKDDDNKNMLIPSNEHRTRLSIAHTSDAGWTSKTQADYVYTVYKEVSQGWMVSQQTGYQHATWQASLSLGYFDTDSYASRIYLYERQLQHEFTFPSYYGNGLRLALYAQVSLNDHLRLATRLGYTNYFDRSSIGTGLQEIAQSHTTDLDLQLRWKF
;
A
#
# COMPACT_ATOMS: atom_id res chain seq x y z
N MET A 1 3.52 -42.18 4.60
CA MET A 1 3.37 -40.82 4.04
C MET A 1 2.26 -39.98 4.70
N ILE A 2 1.04 -40.47 4.91
CA ILE A 2 0.00 -39.74 5.68
C ILE A 2 0.24 -39.84 7.20
N TYR A 3 0.79 -40.93 7.68
CA TYR A 3 1.09 -41.17 9.10
C TYR A 3 2.28 -40.35 9.64
N ASP A 4 3.30 -40.09 8.82
CA ASP A 4 4.45 -39.26 9.19
C ASP A 4 4.12 -37.77 9.22
N LEU A 5 3.12 -37.33 8.45
CA LEU A 5 2.59 -35.95 8.50
C LEU A 5 1.96 -35.65 9.89
N PHE A 6 1.33 -36.66 10.52
CA PHE A 6 0.66 -36.49 11.82
C PHE A 6 1.57 -36.58 13.05
N CYS A 7 2.73 -37.21 12.94
CA CYS A 7 3.66 -37.33 14.07
C CYS A 7 4.46 -36.08 14.40
N ASN A 8 4.74 -35.21 13.41
CA ASN A 8 5.40 -33.93 13.62
C ASN A 8 4.51 -32.80 14.17
N PHE A 9 3.20 -33.08 14.35
CA PHE A 9 2.19 -32.12 14.86
C PHE A 9 1.86 -32.26 16.35
N ALA A 10 2.71 -32.89 17.16
CA ALA A 10 2.45 -33.10 18.59
C ALA A 10 2.14 -31.80 19.38
N PRO A 11 2.81 -30.64 19.17
CA PRO A 11 2.45 -29.39 19.83
C PRO A 11 1.16 -28.77 19.26
N MET A 12 0.78 -29.09 18.03
CA MET A 12 -0.42 -28.57 17.37
C MET A 12 -1.74 -29.17 17.90
N LYS A 13 -1.72 -30.41 18.45
CA LYS A 13 -2.92 -31.03 19.00
C LYS A 13 -3.50 -30.28 20.20
N GLN A 14 -2.66 -29.67 21.03
CA GLN A 14 -3.10 -28.85 22.16
C GLN A 14 -3.67 -27.49 21.73
N CYS A 15 -3.08 -26.84 20.70
CA CYS A 15 -3.63 -25.61 20.14
C CYS A 15 -4.96 -25.83 19.40
N CYS A 16 -5.11 -26.93 18.66
CA CYS A 16 -6.37 -27.28 17.99
C CYS A 16 -7.49 -27.61 18.99
N LEU A 17 -7.18 -28.23 20.12
CA LEU A 17 -8.16 -28.52 21.19
C LEU A 17 -8.64 -27.22 21.87
N ILE A 18 -7.78 -26.27 22.09
CA ILE A 18 -8.15 -24.96 22.65
C ILE A 18 -9.03 -24.17 21.66
N ILE A 19 -8.72 -24.22 20.36
CA ILE A 19 -9.55 -23.60 19.30
C ILE A 19 -10.91 -24.29 19.20
N LEU A 20 -11.00 -25.62 19.30
CA LEU A 20 -12.25 -26.36 19.29
C LEU A 20 -13.13 -26.11 20.52
N MET A 21 -12.53 -25.89 21.71
CA MET A 21 -13.29 -25.54 22.93
C MET A 21 -13.91 -24.13 22.87
N ILE A 22 -13.31 -23.19 22.12
CA ILE A 22 -13.85 -21.83 21.96
C ILE A 22 -15.03 -21.81 20.98
N CYS A 23 -15.15 -22.78 20.08
CA CYS A 23 -16.20 -22.87 19.06
C CYS A 23 -17.62 -23.24 19.52
N SER A 24 -17.84 -23.50 20.80
CA SER A 24 -19.13 -24.03 21.30
C SER A 24 -20.18 -23.01 21.78
N LEU A 25 -19.94 -21.70 21.61
CA LEU A 25 -20.90 -20.67 22.01
C LEU A 25 -21.64 -20.11 20.76
N THR A 26 -22.92 -20.51 20.63
CA THR A 26 -23.76 -20.09 19.48
C THR A 26 -24.67 -18.92 19.85
N VAL A 27 -24.54 -17.83 19.06
CA VAL A 27 -25.57 -16.79 18.87
C VAL A 27 -25.61 -16.42 17.39
N SER A 28 -26.78 -16.47 16.77
CA SER A 28 -26.97 -16.14 15.35
C SER A 28 -27.07 -14.63 15.17
N ALA A 29 -26.14 -14.04 14.43
CA ALA A 29 -26.25 -12.71 13.87
C ALA A 29 -25.94 -12.78 12.37
N GLN A 30 -26.69 -12.03 11.57
CA GLN A 30 -26.44 -11.86 10.13
C GLN A 30 -25.08 -11.18 9.94
N GLN A 31 -24.21 -11.76 9.11
CA GLN A 31 -22.80 -11.35 9.08
C GLN A 31 -22.36 -10.90 7.69
N GLU A 32 -21.75 -9.73 7.64
CA GLU A 32 -21.27 -9.07 6.44
C GLU A 32 -19.79 -9.43 6.18
N ARG A 33 -19.37 -9.46 4.92
CA ARG A 33 -17.97 -9.61 4.48
C ARG A 33 -17.09 -8.55 5.12
N THR A 34 -15.79 -8.80 5.25
CA THR A 34 -14.84 -7.77 5.70
C THR A 34 -14.41 -6.89 4.52
N TRP A 35 -13.93 -5.68 4.82
CA TRP A 35 -13.45 -4.78 3.77
C TRP A 35 -12.23 -5.36 3.03
N GLU A 36 -11.38 -6.12 3.71
CA GLU A 36 -10.22 -6.78 3.13
C GLU A 36 -10.63 -7.78 2.04
N GLU A 37 -11.69 -8.55 2.27
CA GLU A 37 -12.21 -9.53 1.30
C GLU A 37 -12.78 -8.85 0.05
N VAL A 38 -13.51 -7.74 0.23
CA VAL A 38 -14.04 -6.95 -0.89
C VAL A 38 -12.90 -6.26 -1.65
N TRP A 39 -11.93 -5.71 -0.93
CA TRP A 39 -10.79 -5.04 -1.49
C TRP A 39 -9.86 -5.97 -2.29
N GLN A 40 -9.68 -7.22 -1.85
CA GLN A 40 -8.90 -8.23 -2.58
C GLN A 40 -9.42 -8.50 -4.00
N GLU A 41 -10.72 -8.37 -4.22
CA GLU A 41 -11.32 -8.52 -5.55
C GLU A 41 -10.85 -7.41 -6.50
N MET A 42 -10.45 -6.27 -5.96
CA MET A 42 -10.02 -5.08 -6.70
C MET A 42 -8.52 -5.03 -6.93
N MET A 43 -7.73 -5.79 -6.16
CA MET A 43 -6.27 -5.75 -6.19
C MET A 43 -5.65 -6.65 -7.26
N THR A 44 -4.52 -6.21 -7.79
CA THR A 44 -3.63 -7.02 -8.63
C THR A 44 -2.33 -7.31 -7.88
N PRO A 45 -2.10 -8.55 -7.44
CA PRO A 45 -0.81 -8.93 -6.84
C PRO A 45 0.39 -8.69 -7.75
N GLU A 46 0.16 -8.66 -9.06
CA GLU A 46 1.18 -8.44 -10.09
C GLU A 46 1.68 -6.99 -10.17
N ASP A 47 0.93 -6.04 -9.60
CA ASP A 47 1.40 -4.65 -9.44
C ASP A 47 2.43 -4.53 -8.30
N MET A 48 2.69 -5.65 -7.61
CA MET A 48 3.54 -5.74 -6.42
C MET A 48 5.03 -5.98 -6.70
N ASP A 49 5.47 -5.99 -7.95
CA ASP A 49 6.90 -5.86 -8.28
C ASP A 49 7.49 -4.50 -7.80
N GLU A 50 6.62 -3.60 -7.35
CA GLU A 50 6.94 -2.42 -6.55
C GLU A 50 7.00 -2.83 -5.07
N THR A 51 7.96 -2.37 -4.33
CA THR A 51 8.36 -2.78 -2.97
C THR A 51 7.21 -3.11 -1.99
N GLU A 52 7.36 -4.15 -1.15
CA GLU A 52 6.39 -4.56 -0.11
C GLU A 52 5.94 -3.38 0.78
N GLU A 53 6.83 -2.43 1.06
CA GLU A 53 6.58 -1.22 1.84
C GLU A 53 5.45 -0.34 1.28
N THR A 54 5.29 -0.31 -0.05
CA THR A 54 4.28 0.48 -0.75
C THR A 54 2.86 0.01 -0.44
N TRP A 55 2.68 -1.31 -0.34
CA TRP A 55 1.38 -1.93 -0.08
C TRP A 55 1.00 -1.92 1.39
N GLU A 56 1.97 -2.06 2.28
CA GLU A 56 1.76 -1.90 3.73
C GLU A 56 1.17 -0.52 4.03
N ASP A 57 1.69 0.53 3.40
CA ASP A 57 1.19 1.89 3.57
C ASP A 57 -0.25 2.09 3.07
N TYR A 58 -0.61 1.46 1.95
CA TYR A 58 -1.98 1.51 1.42
C TYR A 58 -2.97 0.76 2.30
N TYR A 59 -2.62 -0.46 2.69
CA TYR A 59 -3.41 -1.26 3.60
C TYR A 59 -3.61 -0.53 4.93
N GLU A 60 -2.55 0.06 5.48
CA GLU A 60 -2.59 0.83 6.71
C GLU A 60 -3.53 2.05 6.58
N ARG A 61 -3.52 2.72 5.43
CA ARG A 61 -4.45 3.83 5.16
C ARG A 61 -5.89 3.38 5.16
N LEU A 62 -6.22 2.28 4.49
CA LEU A 62 -7.57 1.71 4.51
C LEU A 62 -7.97 1.27 5.92
N GLN A 63 -7.05 0.63 6.64
CA GLN A 63 -7.30 0.22 8.01
C GLN A 63 -7.62 1.40 8.93
N GLN A 64 -6.90 2.52 8.79
CA GLN A 64 -7.18 3.74 9.54
C GLN A 64 -8.56 4.33 9.22
N LEU A 65 -8.94 4.33 7.95
CA LEU A 65 -10.25 4.80 7.52
C LEU A 65 -11.37 3.87 8.01
N ALA A 66 -11.13 2.55 8.06
CA ALA A 66 -12.09 1.59 8.60
C ALA A 66 -12.22 1.69 10.14
N ASP A 67 -11.13 1.98 10.85
CA ASP A 67 -11.17 2.21 12.30
C ASP A 67 -11.87 3.55 12.67
N HIS A 68 -11.85 4.52 11.75
CA HIS A 68 -12.43 5.87 11.91
C HIS A 68 -13.26 6.27 10.68
N PRO A 69 -14.44 5.66 10.48
CA PRO A 69 -15.28 5.93 9.32
C PRO A 69 -15.72 7.41 9.24
N ILE A 70 -15.93 7.89 8.02
CA ILE A 70 -16.34 9.27 7.73
C ILE A 70 -17.85 9.40 7.90
N ASP A 71 -18.31 10.40 8.65
CA ASP A 71 -19.74 10.74 8.75
C ASP A 71 -20.22 11.49 7.51
N LEU A 72 -21.10 10.88 6.72
CA LEU A 72 -21.64 11.48 5.49
C LEU A 72 -22.48 12.74 5.74
N ASN A 73 -23.14 12.85 6.89
CA ASN A 73 -23.93 14.05 7.20
C ASN A 73 -23.08 15.26 7.59
N HIS A 74 -21.83 15.03 8.02
CA HIS A 74 -20.89 16.09 8.44
C HIS A 74 -19.60 16.11 7.61
N THR A 75 -19.61 15.45 6.45
CA THR A 75 -18.44 15.35 5.56
C THR A 75 -18.31 16.55 4.64
N ASN A 76 -17.11 16.77 4.16
CA ASN A 76 -16.75 17.66 3.08
C ASN A 76 -16.06 16.89 1.95
N ARG A 77 -15.71 17.57 0.88
CA ARG A 77 -15.03 16.97 -0.28
C ARG A 77 -13.69 16.39 0.11
N GLU A 78 -12.90 17.08 0.94
CA GLU A 78 -11.56 16.70 1.36
C GLU A 78 -11.58 15.41 2.19
N ASP A 79 -12.62 15.22 3.02
CA ASP A 79 -12.81 13.99 3.79
C ASP A 79 -13.08 12.80 2.84
N LEU A 80 -13.95 12.95 1.84
CA LEU A 80 -14.24 11.89 0.85
C LEU A 80 -13.06 11.62 -0.08
N GLU A 81 -12.26 12.63 -0.40
CA GLU A 81 -11.03 12.46 -1.17
C GLU A 81 -9.97 11.61 -0.43
N GLN A 82 -10.12 11.32 0.85
CA GLN A 82 -9.28 10.38 1.58
C GLN A 82 -9.54 8.91 1.18
N LEU A 83 -10.74 8.59 0.66
CA LEU A 83 -11.12 7.25 0.21
C LEU A 83 -10.41 6.92 -1.11
N PRO A 84 -9.42 6.02 -1.14
CA PRO A 84 -8.53 5.87 -2.30
C PRO A 84 -9.18 5.14 -3.48
N PHE A 85 -10.37 4.61 -3.33
CA PHE A 85 -11.12 3.88 -4.35
C PHE A 85 -12.25 4.70 -4.99
N LEU A 86 -12.36 6.00 -4.69
CA LEU A 86 -13.30 6.91 -5.35
C LEU A 86 -12.57 7.83 -6.34
N SER A 87 -13.13 8.06 -7.51
CA SER A 87 -12.67 9.06 -8.46
C SER A 87 -13.12 10.48 -8.07
N ALA A 88 -12.52 11.52 -8.67
CA ALA A 88 -12.92 12.90 -8.43
C ALA A 88 -14.39 13.17 -8.82
N GLN A 89 -14.88 12.55 -9.90
CA GLN A 89 -16.29 12.65 -10.31
C GLN A 89 -17.19 12.00 -9.28
N GLN A 90 -16.87 10.81 -8.79
CA GLN A 90 -17.67 10.11 -7.79
C GLN A 90 -17.76 10.89 -6.47
N VAL A 91 -16.64 11.49 -6.04
CA VAL A 91 -16.67 12.39 -4.88
C VAL A 91 -17.58 13.59 -5.12
N MET A 92 -17.52 14.21 -6.31
CA MET A 92 -18.44 15.31 -6.64
C MET A 92 -19.89 14.86 -6.67
N ASP A 93 -20.20 13.72 -7.25
CA ASP A 93 -21.57 13.19 -7.33
C ASP A 93 -22.14 12.86 -5.95
N ILE A 94 -21.30 12.29 -5.05
CA ILE A 94 -21.69 12.09 -3.65
C ILE A 94 -21.96 13.44 -2.97
N MET A 95 -21.07 14.42 -3.13
CA MET A 95 -21.26 15.75 -2.55
C MET A 95 -22.51 16.44 -3.08
N GLU A 96 -22.78 16.37 -4.40
CA GLU A 96 -23.99 16.90 -4.98
C GLU A 96 -25.26 16.22 -4.43
N TYR A 97 -25.20 14.89 -4.27
CA TYR A 97 -26.30 14.15 -3.64
C TYR A 97 -26.55 14.64 -2.21
N LEU A 98 -25.47 14.77 -1.43
CA LEU A 98 -25.54 15.27 -0.06
C LEU A 98 -26.06 16.71 0.01
N ASP A 99 -25.64 17.59 -0.88
CA ASP A 99 -26.09 19.00 -0.91
C ASP A 99 -27.59 19.12 -1.22
N ARG A 100 -28.13 18.20 -2.05
CA ARG A 100 -29.57 18.20 -2.41
C ARG A 100 -30.47 17.50 -1.40
N TYR A 101 -29.98 16.43 -0.77
CA TYR A 101 -30.81 15.49 0.00
C TYR A 101 -30.35 15.31 1.46
N ARG A 102 -29.38 16.11 1.93
CA ARG A 102 -28.96 16.06 3.34
C ARG A 102 -30.11 16.47 4.26
N PRO A 103 -30.40 15.75 5.34
CA PRO A 103 -29.58 14.66 5.87
C PRO A 103 -29.89 13.31 5.21
N MET A 104 -28.87 12.57 4.89
CA MET A 104 -29.00 11.13 4.59
C MET A 104 -29.57 10.39 5.79
N ARG A 105 -30.41 9.41 5.52
CA ARG A 105 -31.08 8.59 6.56
C ARG A 105 -30.55 7.16 6.57
N SER A 106 -29.98 6.69 5.48
CA SER A 106 -29.60 5.30 5.29
C SER A 106 -28.44 5.17 4.30
N MET A 107 -27.51 4.24 4.54
CA MET A 107 -26.45 3.88 3.61
C MET A 107 -26.96 3.39 2.25
N ASN A 108 -28.19 2.86 2.18
CA ASN A 108 -28.81 2.45 0.92
C ASN A 108 -29.03 3.58 -0.07
N GLU A 109 -29.08 4.83 0.39
CA GLU A 109 -29.21 6.01 -0.46
C GLU A 109 -28.00 6.22 -1.38
N LEU A 110 -26.79 5.70 -1.01
CA LEU A 110 -25.63 5.73 -1.89
C LEU A 110 -25.86 5.00 -3.23
N LYS A 111 -26.79 4.05 -3.28
CA LYS A 111 -27.20 3.40 -4.54
C LYS A 111 -27.88 4.34 -5.53
N MET A 112 -28.32 5.52 -5.09
CA MET A 112 -28.89 6.57 -5.95
C MET A 112 -27.81 7.40 -6.64
N VAL A 113 -26.56 7.33 -6.18
CA VAL A 113 -25.40 7.96 -6.83
C VAL A 113 -24.96 7.09 -8.00
N ARG A 114 -25.38 7.45 -9.21
CA ARG A 114 -25.24 6.61 -10.42
C ARG A 114 -23.80 6.30 -10.85
N SER A 115 -22.85 7.13 -10.47
CA SER A 115 -21.45 6.93 -10.82
C SER A 115 -20.73 5.90 -9.94
N LEU A 116 -21.36 5.44 -8.86
CA LEU A 116 -20.81 4.39 -8.00
C LEU A 116 -21.11 3.01 -8.58
N ASP A 117 -20.09 2.24 -8.79
CA ASP A 117 -20.21 0.82 -9.15
C ASP A 117 -20.49 -0.06 -7.93
N TYR A 118 -20.74 -1.35 -8.17
CA TYR A 118 -21.06 -2.29 -7.11
C TYR A 118 -19.90 -2.52 -6.12
N GLN A 119 -18.65 -2.39 -6.58
CA GLN A 119 -17.45 -2.57 -5.72
C GLN A 119 -17.34 -1.43 -4.73
N GLN A 120 -17.56 -0.20 -5.20
CA GLN A 120 -17.55 0.99 -4.36
C GLN A 120 -18.72 0.99 -3.38
N ILE A 121 -19.94 0.62 -3.85
CA ILE A 121 -21.11 0.47 -2.97
C ILE A 121 -20.87 -0.62 -1.91
N ALA A 122 -20.15 -1.70 -2.22
CA ALA A 122 -19.82 -2.74 -1.27
C ALA A 122 -18.72 -2.34 -0.28
N LEU A 123 -17.77 -1.47 -0.70
CA LEU A 123 -16.68 -0.98 0.16
C LEU A 123 -17.08 0.18 1.07
N LEU A 124 -17.88 1.12 0.57
CA LEU A 124 -18.23 2.34 1.29
C LEU A 124 -18.72 2.11 2.72
N PRO A 125 -19.60 1.11 3.03
CA PRO A 125 -20.09 0.88 4.40
C PRO A 125 -19.02 0.61 5.45
N PHE A 126 -17.83 0.20 5.04
CA PHE A 126 -16.71 0.00 5.97
C PHE A 126 -15.98 1.30 6.33
N PHE A 127 -16.10 2.33 5.50
CA PHE A 127 -15.33 3.56 5.57
C PHE A 127 -16.17 4.82 5.80
N VAL A 128 -17.48 4.71 5.66
CA VAL A 128 -18.40 5.82 5.90
C VAL A 128 -19.64 5.34 6.68
N TYR A 129 -20.27 6.26 7.39
CA TYR A 129 -21.54 5.99 8.08
C TYR A 129 -22.47 7.22 8.00
N VAL A 130 -23.73 7.00 8.31
CA VAL A 130 -24.75 8.06 8.37
C VAL A 130 -24.94 8.43 9.83
N GLY A 131 -24.37 9.56 10.24
CA GLY A 131 -24.49 10.07 11.60
C GLY A 131 -25.76 10.87 11.83
N GLU A 132 -26.05 11.14 13.11
CA GLU A 132 -27.16 12.02 13.50
C GLU A 132 -26.90 13.46 13.06
N VAL A 133 -27.97 14.18 12.71
CA VAL A 133 -27.89 15.59 12.30
C VAL A 133 -27.81 16.49 13.53
N VAL A 134 -26.61 16.89 13.87
CA VAL A 134 -26.40 17.92 14.89
C VAL A 134 -26.38 19.30 14.22
N ARG A 135 -27.21 20.21 14.65
CA ARG A 135 -27.34 21.57 14.05
C ARG A 135 -26.24 22.54 14.45
N GLU A 136 -25.30 22.14 15.30
CA GLU A 136 -24.21 22.99 15.75
C GLU A 136 -23.00 22.89 14.83
N GLU A 137 -22.39 24.03 14.49
CA GLU A 137 -21.13 24.04 13.79
C GLU A 137 -20.07 23.30 14.62
N PRO A 138 -19.28 22.41 14.04
CA PRO A 138 -18.32 21.63 14.78
C PRO A 138 -17.19 22.54 15.28
N HIS A 139 -17.23 22.88 16.56
CA HIS A 139 -16.13 23.54 17.24
C HIS A 139 -15.08 22.52 17.67
N PHE A 140 -13.81 22.93 17.67
CA PHE A 140 -12.74 22.07 18.18
C PHE A 140 -13.02 21.73 19.65
N PRO A 141 -13.01 20.47 20.04
CA PRO A 141 -13.41 20.01 21.36
C PRO A 141 -12.49 20.52 22.46
N SER A 142 -13.05 20.70 23.67
CA SER A 142 -12.24 21.10 24.85
C SER A 142 -11.23 20.01 25.23
N LEU A 143 -10.09 20.40 25.78
CA LEU A 143 -9.08 19.46 26.27
C LEU A 143 -9.66 18.48 27.29
N GLN A 144 -10.60 18.93 28.12
CA GLN A 144 -11.30 18.08 29.09
C GLN A 144 -12.10 16.97 28.41
N ASN A 145 -12.81 17.29 27.30
CA ASN A 145 -13.55 16.30 26.55
C ASN A 145 -12.62 15.33 25.80
N ILE A 146 -11.53 15.85 25.22
CA ILE A 146 -10.52 15.04 24.54
C ILE A 146 -9.94 13.99 25.50
N THR A 147 -9.54 14.39 26.71
CA THR A 147 -8.94 13.47 27.69
C THR A 147 -9.96 12.51 28.31
N LYS A 148 -11.22 12.95 28.51
CA LYS A 148 -12.26 12.13 29.16
C LYS A 148 -12.87 11.08 28.23
N TYR A 149 -13.02 11.41 26.95
CA TYR A 149 -13.73 10.56 25.97
C TYR A 149 -12.81 10.06 24.85
N GLY A 150 -11.52 10.32 24.95
CA GLY A 150 -10.53 9.80 24.03
C GLY A 150 -10.48 8.27 24.11
N LYS A 151 -10.23 7.63 22.99
CA LYS A 151 -10.10 6.17 22.86
C LYS A 151 -8.63 5.82 22.82
N HIS A 152 -8.24 4.86 23.60
CA HIS A 152 -6.89 4.32 23.66
C HIS A 152 -6.87 2.93 23.03
N THR A 153 -5.86 2.65 22.22
CA THR A 153 -5.63 1.33 21.65
C THR A 153 -4.17 0.94 21.90
N VAL A 154 -3.96 -0.21 22.51
CA VAL A 154 -2.64 -0.85 22.63
C VAL A 154 -2.68 -2.12 21.79
N MET A 155 -1.66 -2.33 20.96
CA MET A 155 -1.54 -3.51 20.15
C MET A 155 -0.10 -4.04 20.21
N ALA A 156 0.02 -5.31 20.56
CA ALA A 156 1.27 -6.05 20.52
C ALA A 156 1.18 -7.12 19.43
N THR A 157 2.19 -7.18 18.58
CA THR A 157 2.30 -8.19 17.51
C THR A 157 3.63 -8.91 17.62
N GLY A 158 3.62 -10.22 17.46
CA GLY A 158 4.81 -11.08 17.47
C GLY A 158 4.79 -12.07 16.31
N HIS A 159 5.95 -12.29 15.72
CA HIS A 159 6.20 -13.30 14.70
C HIS A 159 7.26 -14.29 15.18
N VAL A 160 6.92 -15.56 15.16
CA VAL A 160 7.74 -16.66 15.67
C VAL A 160 7.99 -17.67 14.54
N PRO A 161 9.20 -17.67 13.92
CA PRO A 161 9.58 -18.72 13.00
C PRO A 161 9.97 -19.99 13.75
N PHE A 162 9.51 -21.17 13.27
CA PHE A 162 9.90 -22.48 13.79
C PHE A 162 11.07 -23.09 13.01
N TYR A 163 11.85 -22.25 12.36
CA TYR A 163 13.07 -22.59 11.67
C TYR A 163 14.20 -21.63 12.08
N GLU A 164 15.41 -21.97 11.71
CA GLU A 164 16.61 -21.14 11.90
C GLU A 164 17.20 -20.82 10.53
N ARG A 165 17.53 -19.55 10.33
CA ARG A 165 18.32 -19.11 9.19
C ARG A 165 19.81 -19.24 9.55
N LYS A 166 20.65 -19.35 8.56
CA LYS A 166 22.11 -19.35 8.75
C LYS A 166 22.58 -18.13 9.55
N GLY A 167 22.00 -16.97 9.31
CA GLY A 167 22.29 -15.75 10.06
C GLY A 167 21.87 -15.80 11.53
N ASP A 168 20.83 -16.56 11.88
CA ASP A 168 20.39 -16.73 13.28
C ASP A 168 21.39 -17.60 14.09
N GLN A 169 22.15 -18.46 13.40
CA GLN A 169 23.21 -19.28 14.00
C GLN A 169 24.52 -18.50 14.12
N ASP A 170 24.88 -17.74 13.07
CA ASP A 170 26.07 -16.90 13.02
C ASP A 170 25.89 -15.76 12.01
N GLY A 171 26.05 -14.53 12.48
CA GLY A 171 26.03 -13.33 11.66
C GLY A 171 24.99 -12.29 12.01
N TYR A 172 23.86 -12.65 12.61
CA TYR A 172 22.90 -11.68 13.11
C TYR A 172 23.17 -11.29 14.56
N LEU A 173 22.93 -10.02 14.87
CA LEU A 173 23.19 -9.43 16.19
C LEU A 173 22.06 -9.68 17.18
N GLY A 174 20.86 -9.94 16.69
CA GLY A 174 19.64 -10.17 17.46
C GLY A 174 19.07 -11.57 17.27
N TYR A 175 17.93 -11.81 17.88
CA TYR A 175 17.22 -13.07 17.83
C TYR A 175 16.27 -13.17 16.64
N ARG A 176 15.83 -14.39 16.33
CA ARG A 176 15.01 -14.71 15.14
C ARG A 176 13.55 -14.22 15.18
N TYR A 177 13.08 -13.74 16.33
CA TYR A 177 11.72 -13.25 16.50
C TYR A 177 11.59 -11.81 16.00
N ARG A 178 10.42 -11.47 15.43
CA ARG A 178 10.04 -10.10 15.12
C ARG A 178 8.89 -9.71 16.03
N HIS A 179 8.90 -8.50 16.55
CA HIS A 179 7.79 -7.99 17.36
C HIS A 179 7.66 -6.48 17.26
N SER A 180 6.43 -6.02 17.54
CA SER A 180 6.13 -4.59 17.59
C SER A 180 5.11 -4.30 18.69
N LEU A 181 5.19 -3.08 19.21
CA LEU A 181 4.24 -2.51 20.16
C LEU A 181 3.73 -1.19 19.60
N ARG A 182 2.41 -1.03 19.54
CA ARG A 182 1.74 0.18 19.07
C ARG A 182 0.82 0.69 20.16
N TYR A 183 0.92 1.97 20.47
CA TYR A 183 -0.07 2.70 21.22
C TYR A 183 -0.66 3.80 20.35
N GLU A 184 -1.97 3.91 20.33
CA GLU A 184 -2.69 4.95 19.59
C GLU A 184 -3.76 5.56 20.51
N PHE A 185 -3.82 6.88 20.52
CA PHE A 185 -4.87 7.69 21.13
C PHE A 185 -5.66 8.40 20.03
N THR A 186 -6.99 8.36 20.10
CA THR A 186 -7.85 9.04 19.13
C THR A 186 -9.04 9.69 19.81
N TYR A 187 -9.40 10.88 19.33
CA TYR A 187 -10.64 11.55 19.72
C TYR A 187 -11.38 12.00 18.46
N GLY A 188 -12.38 11.22 18.05
CA GLY A 188 -13.13 11.46 16.81
C GLY A 188 -12.19 11.68 15.62
N ASN A 189 -12.51 12.68 14.79
CA ASN A 189 -11.68 13.11 13.68
C ASN A 189 -10.86 14.39 13.99
N TYR A 190 -10.66 14.70 15.29
CA TYR A 190 -9.97 15.93 15.73
C TYR A 190 -8.55 15.69 16.18
N VAL A 191 -8.31 14.64 16.96
CA VAL A 191 -7.01 14.38 17.56
C VAL A 191 -6.63 12.92 17.33
N LYS A 192 -5.40 12.73 16.86
CA LYS A 192 -4.75 11.42 16.76
C LYS A 192 -3.32 11.54 17.26
N ALA A 193 -2.90 10.68 18.18
CA ALA A 193 -1.53 10.59 18.63
C ALA A 193 -1.12 9.13 18.75
N GLY A 194 0.16 8.83 18.53
CA GLY A 194 0.62 7.45 18.64
C GLY A 194 2.12 7.32 18.75
N ILE A 195 2.52 6.17 19.27
CA ILE A 195 3.89 5.70 19.28
C ILE A 195 3.93 4.23 18.90
N ILE A 196 4.86 3.87 18.05
CA ILE A 196 5.06 2.52 17.54
C ILE A 196 6.54 2.20 17.71
N GLY A 197 6.86 1.08 18.35
CA GLY A 197 8.18 0.50 18.35
C GLY A 197 8.13 -0.80 17.56
N ALA A 198 9.10 -1.01 16.68
CA ALA A 198 9.21 -2.21 15.86
C ALA A 198 10.64 -2.71 15.77
N GLN A 199 10.77 -4.01 15.65
CA GLN A 199 12.03 -4.71 15.46
C GLN A 199 11.85 -5.86 14.50
N ASP A 200 12.75 -5.98 13.54
CA ASP A 200 12.78 -7.09 12.61
C ASP A 200 13.58 -8.27 13.16
N ALA A 201 13.32 -9.45 12.60
CA ALA A 201 14.00 -10.67 12.98
C ALA A 201 15.50 -10.62 12.65
N GLY A 202 16.36 -10.82 13.65
CA GLY A 202 17.80 -10.72 13.54
C GLY A 202 18.38 -9.39 14.05
N GLU A 203 17.54 -8.42 14.40
CA GLU A 203 17.97 -7.15 14.98
C GLU A 203 18.12 -7.23 16.49
N PRO A 204 19.10 -6.50 17.07
CA PRO A 204 19.32 -6.51 18.52
C PRO A 204 18.25 -5.68 19.26
N PHE A 205 17.77 -6.19 20.39
CA PHE A 205 16.85 -5.53 21.30
C PHE A 205 17.48 -5.40 22.69
N PHE A 206 17.77 -4.17 23.14
CA PHE A 206 18.58 -3.86 24.32
C PHE A 206 19.92 -4.62 24.38
N ALA A 207 20.55 -4.86 23.23
CA ALA A 207 21.78 -5.64 23.09
C ALA A 207 22.61 -5.14 21.91
N ASN A 208 23.89 -5.55 21.81
CA ASN A 208 24.74 -5.44 20.63
C ASN A 208 24.67 -4.09 19.89
N GLN A 209 25.03 -2.98 20.57
CA GLN A 209 25.02 -1.59 20.07
C GLN A 209 23.63 -0.95 19.98
N ASN A 210 22.55 -1.67 20.28
CA ASN A 210 21.22 -1.08 20.44
C ASN A 210 20.81 -1.01 21.91
N ASN A 211 20.96 0.16 22.54
CA ASN A 211 20.59 0.41 23.93
C ASN A 211 19.19 1.02 24.09
N THR A 212 18.49 1.29 22.99
CA THR A 212 17.20 1.99 22.97
C THR A 212 15.98 1.06 22.92
N GLY A 213 16.19 -0.26 22.80
CA GLY A 213 15.15 -1.27 22.70
C GLY A 213 14.77 -1.58 21.24
N TYR A 214 13.67 -1.06 20.76
CA TYR A 214 13.28 -1.24 19.37
C TYR A 214 14.28 -0.62 18.40
N ASP A 215 14.44 -1.22 17.25
CA ASP A 215 15.30 -0.70 16.20
C ASP A 215 14.74 0.58 15.61
N THR A 216 13.42 0.61 15.41
CA THR A 216 12.70 1.76 14.87
C THR A 216 11.58 2.23 15.81
N TYR A 217 11.40 3.56 15.89
CA TYR A 217 10.28 4.20 16.55
C TYR A 217 9.57 5.15 15.60
N SER A 218 8.24 5.03 15.51
CA SER A 218 7.38 6.03 14.86
C SER A 218 6.54 6.72 15.94
N TYR A 219 6.49 8.05 15.92
CA TYR A 219 5.71 8.85 16.88
C TYR A 219 5.10 10.04 16.16
N TYR A 220 3.87 10.40 16.57
CA TYR A 220 3.17 11.52 15.97
C TYR A 220 2.05 12.06 16.86
N ILE A 221 1.73 13.33 16.64
CA ILE A 221 0.52 14.00 17.11
C ILE A 221 -0.08 14.71 15.90
N GLN A 222 -1.34 14.43 15.61
CA GLN A 222 -2.10 15.03 14.53
C GLN A 222 -3.34 15.73 15.09
N LEU A 223 -3.57 16.97 14.68
CA LEU A 223 -4.72 17.79 15.00
C LEU A 223 -5.44 18.18 13.73
N LYS A 224 -6.76 18.05 13.69
CA LYS A 224 -7.60 18.43 12.55
C LYS A 224 -8.71 19.39 12.98
N LYS A 225 -9.11 20.28 12.05
CA LYS A 225 -10.26 21.20 12.22
C LYS A 225 -10.11 22.18 13.38
N LEU A 226 -8.87 22.70 13.62
CA LEU A 226 -8.58 23.69 14.64
C LEU A 226 -8.60 25.11 14.03
N GLY A 227 -9.79 25.69 13.88
CA GLY A 227 -9.99 27.01 13.28
C GLY A 227 -9.48 27.07 11.82
N ILE A 228 -8.50 27.94 11.53
CA ILE A 228 -7.89 28.04 10.20
C ILE A 228 -6.93 26.87 9.90
N LEU A 229 -6.52 26.14 10.92
CA LEU A 229 -5.64 24.99 10.80
C LEU A 229 -6.48 23.76 10.50
N GLU A 230 -6.54 23.37 9.22
CA GLU A 230 -7.33 22.21 8.79
C GLU A 230 -6.73 20.89 9.27
N ASN A 231 -5.39 20.81 9.21
CA ASN A 231 -4.66 19.61 9.60
C ASN A 231 -3.23 20.00 9.98
N ALA A 232 -2.73 19.50 11.09
CA ALA A 232 -1.35 19.68 11.50
C ALA A 232 -0.81 18.39 12.08
N VAL A 233 0.46 18.10 11.81
CA VAL A 233 1.15 16.92 12.34
C VAL A 233 2.51 17.34 12.87
N ILE A 234 2.87 16.81 14.04
CA ILE A 234 4.20 16.88 14.63
C ILE A 234 4.69 15.45 14.85
N GLY A 235 5.96 15.18 14.56
CA GLY A 235 6.58 13.87 14.62
C GLY A 235 6.84 13.30 13.24
N LYS A 236 6.53 12.02 12.99
CA LYS A 236 6.65 11.38 11.68
C LYS A 236 5.35 11.54 10.89
N TYR A 237 5.47 11.97 9.63
CA TYR A 237 4.31 12.23 8.77
C TYR A 237 4.58 11.94 7.30
N LYS A 238 3.51 11.78 6.54
CA LYS A 238 3.50 11.67 5.07
C LYS A 238 2.72 12.83 4.47
N ILE A 239 3.20 13.30 3.31
CA ILE A 239 2.61 14.45 2.62
C ILE A 239 2.64 14.20 1.11
N GLY A 240 1.60 14.65 0.42
CA GLY A 240 1.50 14.60 -1.03
C GLY A 240 0.82 15.84 -1.58
N ALA A 241 1.27 16.32 -2.72
CA ALA A 241 0.71 17.45 -3.44
C ALA A 241 0.74 17.22 -4.95
N GLY A 242 -0.19 17.80 -5.69
CA GLY A 242 -0.32 17.66 -7.13
C GLY A 242 -0.52 16.19 -7.55
N LEU A 243 0.13 15.80 -8.65
CA LEU A 243 0.16 14.41 -9.15
C LEU A 243 1.43 13.66 -8.75
N GLY A 244 2.19 14.21 -7.79
CA GLY A 244 3.34 13.58 -7.18
C GLY A 244 4.65 13.74 -7.95
N LEU A 245 4.77 14.73 -8.80
CA LEU A 245 6.03 14.98 -9.49
C LEU A 245 7.10 15.62 -8.59
N VAL A 246 6.69 16.39 -7.59
CA VAL A 246 7.61 17.07 -6.65
C VAL A 246 7.49 16.50 -5.24
N LEU A 247 6.27 16.29 -4.77
CA LEU A 247 6.00 15.93 -3.39
C LEU A 247 4.94 14.83 -3.30
N ASN A 248 5.39 13.62 -3.05
CA ASN A 248 4.53 12.49 -2.73
C ASN A 248 5.34 11.46 -1.95
N THR A 249 5.13 11.40 -0.64
CA THR A 249 5.71 10.36 0.21
C THR A 249 4.72 9.21 0.47
N SER A 250 3.59 9.22 -0.22
CA SER A 250 2.67 8.09 -0.25
C SER A 250 3.04 7.14 -1.39
N PHE A 251 2.52 5.92 -1.31
CA PHE A 251 2.74 4.91 -2.33
C PHE A 251 2.08 5.28 -3.67
N LYS A 252 2.57 4.65 -4.75
CA LYS A 252 1.91 4.63 -6.05
C LYS A 252 0.84 3.53 -6.05
N LEU A 253 -0.33 3.82 -6.55
CA LEU A 253 -1.32 2.78 -6.84
C LEU A 253 -0.90 2.00 -8.08
N GLY A 254 -1.16 0.71 -8.09
CA GLY A 254 -1.04 -0.11 -9.28
C GLY A 254 -1.92 0.43 -10.42
N LYS A 255 -1.57 0.10 -11.65
CA LYS A 255 -2.23 0.66 -12.84
C LYS A 255 -3.73 0.37 -12.92
N LEU A 256 -4.18 -0.79 -12.41
CA LEU A 256 -5.61 -1.10 -12.33
C LEU A 256 -6.32 -0.24 -11.28
N ALA A 257 -5.74 -0.09 -10.09
CA ALA A 257 -6.28 0.77 -9.04
C ALA A 257 -6.32 2.26 -9.45
N THR A 258 -5.41 2.66 -10.34
CA THR A 258 -5.40 4.00 -10.93
C THR A 258 -6.66 4.31 -11.74
N LEU A 259 -7.34 3.33 -12.34
CA LEU A 259 -8.64 3.53 -13.01
C LEU A 259 -9.71 4.08 -12.05
N GLN A 260 -9.65 3.70 -10.80
CA GLN A 260 -10.63 4.11 -9.78
C GLN A 260 -10.33 5.49 -9.19
N ASN A 261 -9.05 5.89 -9.20
CA ASN A 261 -8.60 7.14 -8.57
C ASN A 261 -8.47 8.33 -9.50
N MET A 262 -8.87 8.19 -10.72
CA MET A 262 -8.63 9.18 -11.75
C MET A 262 -9.28 10.53 -11.49
N GLY A 263 -8.58 11.57 -11.90
CA GLY A 263 -9.01 12.95 -11.71
C GLY A 263 -8.85 13.48 -10.29
N ARG A 264 -8.13 12.76 -9.41
CA ARG A 264 -7.86 13.20 -8.04
C ARG A 264 -6.49 13.87 -7.95
N GLN A 265 -6.47 14.96 -7.22
CA GLN A 265 -5.24 15.66 -6.78
C GLN A 265 -5.34 15.89 -5.26
N PRO A 266 -5.20 14.87 -4.44
CA PRO A 266 -5.31 15.04 -3.01
C PRO A 266 -4.07 15.76 -2.48
N ASN A 267 -4.26 16.96 -1.94
CA ASN A 267 -3.28 17.54 -1.03
C ASN A 267 -3.45 16.83 0.31
N THR A 268 -2.58 15.87 0.58
CA THR A 268 -2.71 14.97 1.73
C THR A 268 -1.63 15.23 2.75
N LEU A 269 -2.04 15.39 4.00
CA LEU A 269 -1.14 15.37 5.16
C LEU A 269 -1.67 14.35 6.17
N ARG A 270 -0.86 13.38 6.55
CA ARG A 270 -1.23 12.34 7.50
C ARG A 270 -0.07 11.95 8.40
N ALA A 271 -0.39 11.53 9.60
CA ALA A 271 0.60 10.92 10.49
C ALA A 271 1.15 9.62 9.86
N HIS A 272 2.43 9.36 10.06
CA HIS A 272 3.07 8.10 9.69
C HIS A 272 2.95 7.11 10.84
N SER A 273 1.98 6.22 10.76
CA SER A 273 1.66 5.22 11.77
C SER A 273 2.07 3.80 11.35
N SER A 274 2.92 3.66 10.33
CA SER A 274 3.51 2.40 9.86
C SER A 274 4.84 2.09 10.54
N ARG A 275 5.28 0.85 10.43
CA ARG A 275 6.62 0.39 10.81
C ARG A 275 7.66 0.68 9.72
N SER A 276 7.20 1.03 8.51
CA SER A 276 8.09 1.33 7.38
C SER A 276 9.08 2.44 7.71
N GLU A 277 10.33 2.24 7.34
CA GLU A 277 11.42 3.22 7.52
C GLU A 277 11.66 4.07 6.28
N GLY A 278 10.98 3.75 5.18
CA GLY A 278 10.98 4.52 3.95
C GLY A 278 9.95 5.66 3.92
N ASP A 279 10.12 6.58 3.00
CA ASP A 279 9.14 7.56 2.51
C ASP A 279 8.31 8.30 3.57
N TYR A 280 8.94 8.84 4.61
CA TYR A 280 8.31 9.72 5.58
C TYR A 280 9.16 10.98 5.84
N PHE A 281 8.53 11.99 6.39
CA PHE A 281 9.17 13.18 6.96
C PHE A 281 9.11 13.13 8.50
N GLN A 282 10.10 13.74 9.15
CA GLN A 282 10.15 13.86 10.60
C GLN A 282 10.34 15.32 11.00
N GLY A 283 9.36 15.88 11.71
CA GLY A 283 9.35 17.29 12.09
C GLY A 283 7.94 17.81 12.27
N ALA A 284 7.54 18.83 11.51
CA ALA A 284 6.20 19.40 11.59
C ALA A 284 5.66 19.77 10.21
N ALA A 285 4.34 19.62 10.04
CA ALA A 285 3.64 20.03 8.83
C ALA A 285 2.23 20.52 9.16
N ALA A 286 1.71 21.44 8.33
CA ALA A 286 0.38 21.99 8.49
C ALA A 286 -0.30 22.29 7.15
N ILE A 287 -1.62 22.11 7.11
CA ILE A 287 -2.52 22.64 6.08
C ILE A 287 -3.34 23.75 6.72
N ILE A 288 -3.22 24.95 6.18
CA ILE A 288 -3.80 26.19 6.69
C ILE A 288 -4.78 26.72 5.64
N ARG A 289 -6.03 26.94 6.03
CA ARG A 289 -7.02 27.60 5.18
C ARG A 289 -6.88 29.12 5.32
N LEU A 290 -6.26 29.76 4.32
CA LEU A 290 -6.11 31.22 4.32
C LEU A 290 -7.43 31.93 4.04
N CYS A 291 -8.23 31.39 3.11
CA CYS A 291 -9.61 31.77 2.86
C CYS A 291 -10.34 30.58 2.18
N LYS A 292 -11.64 30.69 1.94
CA LYS A 292 -12.45 29.56 1.37
C LYS A 292 -11.81 28.88 0.16
N PRO A 293 -11.31 29.61 -0.88
CA PRO A 293 -10.71 28.96 -2.04
C PRO A 293 -9.19 28.68 -1.92
N LEU A 294 -8.51 29.20 -0.88
CA LEU A 294 -7.05 29.22 -0.82
C LEU A 294 -6.52 28.48 0.40
N THR A 295 -5.72 27.45 0.16
CA THR A 295 -5.04 26.65 1.18
C THR A 295 -3.52 26.79 1.04
N LEU A 296 -2.84 26.81 2.17
CA LEU A 296 -1.37 26.75 2.25
C LEU A 296 -1.00 25.47 3.00
N THR A 297 -0.22 24.62 2.36
CA THR A 297 0.45 23.51 3.01
C THR A 297 1.91 23.87 3.22
N THR A 298 2.45 23.65 4.41
CA THR A 298 3.86 23.86 4.70
C THR A 298 4.41 22.74 5.55
N PHE A 299 5.70 22.44 5.40
CA PHE A 299 6.36 21.42 6.19
C PHE A 299 7.85 21.72 6.37
N ALA A 300 8.40 21.18 7.47
CA ALA A 300 9.82 21.11 7.73
C ALA A 300 10.15 19.75 8.33
N SER A 301 11.24 19.14 7.85
CA SER A 301 11.69 17.82 8.26
C SER A 301 13.21 17.83 8.45
N TYR A 302 13.63 17.16 9.52
CA TYR A 302 15.02 16.79 9.76
C TYR A 302 15.05 15.36 10.27
N ARG A 303 15.69 14.46 9.54
CA ARG A 303 15.73 13.04 9.91
C ARG A 303 17.09 12.41 9.65
N PRO A 304 17.54 11.50 10.53
CA PRO A 304 18.63 10.59 10.20
C PRO A 304 18.17 9.60 9.12
N ILE A 305 19.08 9.23 8.24
CA ILE A 305 18.91 8.22 7.20
C ILE A 305 20.13 7.32 7.14
N ASP A 306 19.93 6.14 6.62
CA ASP A 306 20.99 5.18 6.37
C ASP A 306 21.57 5.42 4.99
N ALA A 307 22.89 5.34 4.88
CA ALA A 307 23.59 5.49 3.61
C ALA A 307 24.76 4.49 3.47
N THR A 308 24.99 4.06 2.25
CA THR A 308 26.26 3.42 1.90
C THR A 308 27.25 4.53 1.57
N LEU A 309 28.35 4.57 2.30
CA LEU A 309 29.40 5.56 2.10
C LEU A 309 30.47 5.04 1.11
N ASN A 310 31.06 5.99 0.36
CA ASN A 310 32.28 5.79 -0.40
C ASN A 310 33.50 5.92 0.54
N ASP A 311 34.68 5.53 0.07
CA ASP A 311 35.94 5.63 0.83
C ASP A 311 36.30 7.06 1.24
N ASP A 312 35.83 8.07 0.48
CA ASP A 312 36.03 9.51 0.75
C ASP A 312 35.00 10.09 1.73
N GLY A 313 34.08 9.27 2.27
CA GLY A 313 33.04 9.66 3.19
C GLY A 313 31.79 10.31 2.55
N THR A 314 31.73 10.41 1.22
CA THR A 314 30.51 10.81 0.51
C THR A 314 29.48 9.66 0.51
N ALA A 315 28.20 9.99 0.34
CA ALA A 315 27.13 8.98 0.26
C ALA A 315 26.99 8.46 -1.18
N SER A 316 27.17 7.14 -1.38
CA SER A 316 26.92 6.53 -2.70
C SER A 316 25.44 6.21 -2.95
N THR A 317 24.70 5.86 -1.89
CA THR A 317 23.28 5.47 -1.99
C THR A 317 22.59 5.70 -0.65
N MET A 318 21.41 6.31 -0.66
CA MET A 318 20.49 6.33 0.49
C MET A 318 19.79 4.98 0.57
N ILE A 319 19.69 4.41 1.77
CA ILE A 319 19.06 3.12 2.04
C ILE A 319 17.69 3.38 2.65
N THR A 320 16.67 2.66 2.19
CA THR A 320 15.30 2.76 2.67
C THR A 320 14.80 1.48 3.34
N SER A 321 15.56 0.37 3.26
CA SER A 321 15.16 -0.93 3.79
C SER A 321 15.18 -1.06 5.32
N GLY A 322 15.96 -0.21 6.02
CA GLY A 322 16.00 -0.13 7.49
C GLY A 322 16.50 -1.38 8.23
N TYR A 323 17.15 -2.34 7.58
CA TYR A 323 17.64 -3.54 8.27
C TYR A 323 18.97 -3.29 8.99
N HIS A 324 19.03 -3.66 10.31
CA HIS A 324 20.20 -3.50 11.18
C HIS A 324 20.54 -4.80 11.91
N ARG A 325 20.61 -5.91 11.17
CA ARG A 325 20.79 -7.28 11.68
C ARG A 325 22.26 -7.69 11.82
N THR A 326 23.16 -7.07 11.03
CA THR A 326 24.58 -7.38 10.99
C THR A 326 25.41 -6.16 11.38
N ILE A 327 26.68 -6.37 11.76
CA ILE A 327 27.63 -5.28 12.06
C ILE A 327 27.70 -4.28 10.88
N LYS A 328 27.77 -4.79 9.64
CA LYS A 328 27.83 -3.94 8.44
C LYS A 328 26.54 -3.14 8.18
N GLU A 329 25.38 -3.68 8.56
CA GLU A 329 24.11 -2.95 8.50
C GLU A 329 24.07 -1.89 9.60
N MET A 330 24.50 -2.23 10.84
CA MET A 330 24.58 -1.26 11.96
C MET A 330 25.53 -0.09 11.70
N GLU A 331 26.65 -0.30 10.99
CA GLU A 331 27.57 0.78 10.58
C GLU A 331 26.91 1.81 9.65
N LYS A 332 25.84 1.44 8.95
CA LYS A 332 25.09 2.32 8.06
C LYS A 332 23.96 3.04 8.77
N LYS A 333 23.56 2.57 9.95
CA LYS A 333 22.43 3.11 10.70
C LYS A 333 22.66 4.57 11.04
N HIS A 334 21.73 5.43 10.58
CA HIS A 334 21.69 6.86 10.92
C HIS A 334 23.02 7.61 10.69
N ASN A 335 23.82 7.16 9.72
CA ASN A 335 25.13 7.76 9.45
C ASN A 335 25.09 9.03 8.61
N THR A 336 23.92 9.48 8.21
CA THR A 336 23.67 10.65 7.35
C THR A 336 22.36 11.33 7.77
N HIS A 337 22.25 12.65 7.56
CA HIS A 337 21.04 13.40 7.86
C HIS A 337 20.47 14.08 6.61
N LEU A 338 19.16 14.03 6.50
CA LEU A 338 18.40 14.64 5.41
C LEU A 338 17.45 15.71 5.97
N SER A 339 17.67 16.95 5.55
CA SER A 339 16.78 18.08 5.82
C SER A 339 15.87 18.30 4.63
N ALA A 340 14.62 18.63 4.84
CA ALA A 340 13.69 19.02 3.79
C ALA A 340 12.69 20.05 4.30
N PHE A 341 12.38 21.04 3.51
CA PHE A 341 11.33 22.01 3.78
C PHE A 341 10.67 22.45 2.49
N GLY A 342 9.44 22.87 2.59
CA GLY A 342 8.68 23.30 1.43
C GLY A 342 7.20 23.41 1.69
N GLY A 343 6.44 23.40 0.62
CA GLY A 343 4.99 23.44 0.72
C GLY A 343 4.30 23.57 -0.62
N SER A 344 3.00 23.79 -0.52
CA SER A 344 2.08 23.94 -1.63
C SER A 344 1.11 25.07 -1.31
N ILE A 345 0.89 25.96 -2.27
CA ILE A 345 -0.23 26.91 -2.23
C ILE A 345 -1.25 26.47 -3.28
N GLY A 346 -2.47 26.21 -2.85
CA GLY A 346 -3.55 25.70 -3.71
C GLY A 346 -4.76 26.62 -3.70
N TYR A 347 -5.22 26.99 -4.88
CA TYR A 347 -6.49 27.67 -5.11
C TYR A 347 -7.51 26.69 -5.68
N ARG A 348 -8.68 26.59 -5.07
CA ARG A 348 -9.77 25.72 -5.52
C ARG A 348 -11.11 26.44 -5.42
N GLN A 349 -11.79 26.58 -6.54
CA GLN A 349 -13.13 27.17 -6.58
C GLN A 349 -13.99 26.47 -7.64
N GLY A 350 -15.16 25.99 -7.25
CA GLY A 350 -15.99 25.16 -8.12
C GLY A 350 -15.24 23.91 -8.57
N GLY A 351 -15.23 23.63 -9.87
CA GLY A 351 -14.45 22.51 -10.43
C GLY A 351 -12.98 22.85 -10.72
N PHE A 352 -12.60 24.13 -10.70
CA PHE A 352 -11.23 24.57 -11.05
C PHE A 352 -10.30 24.47 -9.85
N HIS A 353 -9.04 24.06 -10.12
CA HIS A 353 -7.95 24.19 -9.16
C HIS A 353 -6.64 24.59 -9.86
N LEU A 354 -5.81 25.28 -9.12
CA LEU A 354 -4.46 25.66 -9.49
C LEU A 354 -3.58 25.59 -8.25
N GLY A 355 -2.41 24.93 -8.35
CA GLY A 355 -1.47 24.78 -7.25
C GLY A 355 -0.05 25.10 -7.67
N ALA A 356 0.75 25.59 -6.75
CA ALA A 356 2.19 25.74 -6.90
C ALA A 356 2.91 25.04 -5.75
N ASN A 357 3.85 24.18 -6.06
CA ASN A 357 4.57 23.35 -5.10
C ASN A 357 6.07 23.62 -5.17
N ALA A 358 6.74 23.60 -4.03
CA ALA A 358 8.19 23.73 -3.94
C ALA A 358 8.72 22.88 -2.78
N VAL A 359 9.81 22.15 -3.05
CA VAL A 359 10.53 21.34 -2.04
C VAL A 359 12.01 21.58 -2.20
N TYR A 360 12.64 22.04 -1.13
CA TYR A 360 14.08 22.09 -1.00
C TYR A 360 14.56 21.01 -0.03
N SER A 361 15.63 20.32 -0.40
CA SER A 361 16.23 19.26 0.43
C SER A 361 17.74 19.44 0.47
N SER A 362 18.33 19.12 1.62
CA SER A 362 19.77 19.15 1.84
C SER A 362 20.20 17.90 2.60
N ILE A 363 21.29 17.29 2.14
CA ILE A 363 21.92 16.14 2.78
C ILE A 363 23.28 16.56 3.33
N ASP A 364 23.61 16.15 4.55
CA ASP A 364 24.88 16.53 5.20
C ASP A 364 26.12 15.87 4.59
N ARG A 365 25.93 14.75 3.91
CA ARG A 365 26.98 14.07 3.13
C ARG A 365 26.64 14.16 1.63
N THR A 366 27.54 14.72 0.85
CA THR A 366 27.35 14.86 -0.60
C THR A 366 26.99 13.53 -1.24
N LEU A 367 25.88 13.46 -1.94
CA LEU A 367 25.44 12.26 -2.67
C LEU A 367 26.29 12.12 -3.95
N CYS A 368 27.11 11.06 -4.00
CA CYS A 368 28.02 10.78 -5.08
C CYS A 368 27.88 9.31 -5.55
N PRO A 369 26.82 8.99 -6.32
CA PRO A 369 26.59 7.65 -6.85
C PRO A 369 27.67 7.30 -7.89
N ASN A 370 27.90 6.00 -8.12
CA ASN A 370 28.81 5.55 -9.16
C ASN A 370 28.28 5.84 -10.57
N THR A 371 28.61 7.01 -11.10
CA THR A 371 28.20 7.51 -12.43
C THR A 371 28.97 6.92 -13.60
N LYS A 372 30.04 6.13 -13.35
CA LYS A 372 30.73 5.35 -14.40
C LYS A 372 29.79 4.29 -14.99
N THR A 373 28.83 3.84 -14.22
CA THR A 373 27.74 2.98 -14.71
C THR A 373 26.74 3.82 -15.48
N THR A 374 26.59 3.59 -16.79
CA THR A 374 25.82 4.44 -17.72
C THR A 374 24.42 4.78 -17.23
N TYR A 375 23.66 3.81 -16.73
CA TYR A 375 22.29 4.03 -16.28
C TYR A 375 22.19 4.89 -15.01
N ARG A 376 23.29 5.02 -14.21
CA ARG A 376 23.34 5.86 -13.00
C ARG A 376 23.81 7.29 -13.26
N ARG A 377 24.19 7.62 -14.49
CA ARG A 377 24.83 8.89 -14.84
C ARG A 377 24.00 10.12 -14.42
N TYR A 378 22.70 10.00 -14.47
CA TYR A 378 21.75 11.07 -14.13
C TYR A 378 20.99 10.82 -12.83
N TYR A 379 21.48 9.95 -11.96
CA TYR A 379 20.95 9.81 -10.61
C TYR A 379 21.21 11.09 -9.81
N PRO A 380 20.42 11.39 -8.76
CA PRO A 380 20.64 12.57 -7.93
C PRO A 380 22.06 12.64 -7.42
N GLN A 381 22.71 13.81 -7.57
CA GLN A 381 24.08 14.09 -7.15
C GLN A 381 24.15 15.45 -6.48
N GLY A 382 25.08 15.60 -5.51
CA GLY A 382 25.25 16.83 -4.75
C GLY A 382 24.67 16.77 -3.36
N ASP A 383 24.62 17.90 -2.70
CA ASP A 383 24.22 18.07 -1.30
C ASP A 383 22.88 18.81 -1.14
N ASN A 384 22.38 19.40 -2.20
CA ASN A 384 21.12 20.14 -2.19
C ASN A 384 20.29 19.91 -3.46
N PHE A 385 18.98 19.92 -3.30
CA PHE A 385 18.00 19.61 -4.33
C PHE A 385 16.83 20.57 -4.21
N LEU A 386 16.42 21.15 -5.33
CA LEU A 386 15.21 21.96 -5.43
C LEU A 386 14.33 21.42 -6.54
N ASN A 387 13.08 21.14 -6.20
CA ASN A 387 12.04 20.77 -7.15
C ASN A 387 10.86 21.72 -6.98
N THR A 388 10.32 22.21 -8.08
CA THR A 388 9.14 23.07 -8.12
C THR A 388 8.15 22.56 -9.15
N SER A 389 6.85 22.77 -8.93
CA SER A 389 5.83 22.44 -9.92
C SER A 389 4.63 23.39 -9.87
N LEU A 390 3.91 23.40 -10.98
CA LEU A 390 2.55 23.92 -11.08
C LEU A 390 1.62 22.76 -11.36
N ASP A 391 0.57 22.62 -10.57
CA ASP A 391 -0.52 21.69 -10.80
C ASP A 391 -1.79 22.48 -11.12
N TYR A 392 -2.61 21.90 -11.98
CA TYR A 392 -3.80 22.55 -12.50
C TYR A 392 -4.85 21.51 -12.88
N GLY A 393 -6.11 21.94 -12.89
CA GLY A 393 -7.16 21.07 -13.38
C GLY A 393 -8.54 21.65 -13.30
N TYR A 394 -9.45 20.92 -13.95
CA TYR A 394 -10.87 21.21 -13.95
C TYR A 394 -11.67 19.93 -13.86
N THR A 395 -12.54 19.84 -12.88
CA THR A 395 -13.43 18.69 -12.67
C THR A 395 -14.87 19.12 -12.91
N HIS A 396 -15.53 18.39 -13.78
CA HIS A 396 -16.96 18.53 -14.10
C HIS A 396 -17.64 17.16 -13.94
N TYR A 397 -18.97 17.09 -13.85
CA TYR A 397 -19.72 15.84 -13.67
C TYR A 397 -19.35 14.73 -14.66
N ARG A 398 -19.02 15.09 -15.91
CA ARG A 398 -18.71 14.12 -16.96
C ARG A 398 -17.24 13.94 -17.25
N PHE A 399 -16.38 14.87 -16.84
CA PHE A 399 -14.96 14.78 -17.11
C PHE A 399 -14.12 15.47 -16.04
N ALA A 400 -12.91 15.04 -15.88
CA ALA A 400 -11.87 15.74 -15.14
C ALA A 400 -10.58 15.77 -15.95
N ILE A 401 -9.98 16.94 -16.04
CA ILE A 401 -8.67 17.16 -16.62
C ILE A 401 -7.77 17.66 -15.50
N ASN A 402 -6.63 17.01 -15.30
CA ASN A 402 -5.65 17.46 -14.33
C ASN A 402 -4.25 17.31 -14.93
N GLY A 403 -3.34 18.19 -14.52
CA GLY A 403 -1.95 18.14 -14.92
C GLY A 403 -1.03 18.66 -13.83
N GLU A 404 0.21 18.23 -13.90
CA GLU A 404 1.31 18.78 -13.13
C GLU A 404 2.53 18.89 -14.03
N THR A 405 3.24 20.04 -13.96
CA THR A 405 4.48 20.28 -14.67
C THR A 405 5.52 20.75 -13.67
N ALA A 406 6.63 20.02 -13.60
CA ALA A 406 7.68 20.18 -12.61
C ALA A 406 9.05 20.42 -13.25
N LEU A 407 9.89 21.13 -12.52
CA LEU A 407 11.28 21.40 -12.84
C LEU A 407 12.17 21.04 -11.63
N ASN A 408 13.33 20.46 -11.89
CA ASN A 408 14.38 20.37 -10.89
C ASN A 408 15.32 21.61 -10.96
N LYS A 409 16.28 21.72 -10.04
CA LYS A 409 17.23 22.82 -9.97
C LYS A 409 18.03 23.07 -11.28
N ASP A 410 18.20 22.02 -12.08
CA ASP A 410 18.98 22.07 -13.33
C ASP A 410 18.07 22.37 -14.55
N GLY A 411 16.80 22.70 -14.33
CA GLY A 411 15.82 23.00 -15.37
C GLY A 411 15.31 21.78 -16.15
N ALA A 412 15.55 20.55 -15.66
CA ALA A 412 15.00 19.37 -16.30
C ALA A 412 13.50 19.21 -15.99
N LEU A 413 12.73 18.90 -17.05
CA LEU A 413 11.26 18.87 -17.04
C LEU A 413 10.72 17.50 -16.72
N ALA A 414 9.64 17.48 -15.92
CA ALA A 414 8.69 16.38 -15.80
C ALA A 414 7.27 16.92 -15.95
N THR A 415 6.42 16.22 -16.70
CA THR A 415 5.00 16.58 -16.84
C THR A 415 4.12 15.34 -16.90
N ILE A 416 2.95 15.43 -16.31
CA ILE A 416 1.89 14.43 -16.38
C ILE A 416 0.54 15.12 -16.57
N ASN A 417 -0.28 14.59 -17.46
CA ASN A 417 -1.61 15.08 -17.75
C ASN A 417 -2.59 13.91 -17.73
N THR A 418 -3.72 14.10 -17.10
CA THR A 418 -4.76 13.07 -16.96
C THR A 418 -6.09 13.61 -17.47
N LEU A 419 -6.82 12.76 -18.18
CA LEU A 419 -8.19 13.00 -18.61
C LEU A 419 -9.03 11.81 -18.17
N SER A 420 -10.08 12.04 -17.41
CA SER A 420 -11.10 11.03 -17.14
C SER A 420 -12.45 11.50 -17.65
N ILE A 421 -13.21 10.58 -18.25
CA ILE A 421 -14.52 10.86 -18.88
C ILE A 421 -15.51 9.82 -18.37
N GLN A 422 -16.59 10.27 -17.75
CA GLN A 422 -17.79 9.47 -17.49
C GLN A 422 -18.70 9.56 -18.71
N ALA A 423 -18.52 8.64 -19.67
CA ALA A 423 -19.25 8.66 -20.95
C ALA A 423 -20.72 8.34 -20.76
N SER A 424 -21.05 7.42 -19.83
CA SER A 424 -22.40 7.10 -19.38
C SER A 424 -22.39 6.69 -17.91
N GLY A 425 -23.53 6.33 -17.33
CA GLY A 425 -23.59 5.75 -15.98
C GLY A 425 -22.77 4.47 -15.83
N ASP A 426 -22.55 3.76 -16.93
CA ASP A 426 -21.94 2.43 -16.94
C ASP A 426 -20.53 2.40 -17.58
N LEU A 427 -20.07 3.52 -18.19
CA LEU A 427 -18.82 3.57 -18.94
C LEU A 427 -17.96 4.75 -18.54
N SER A 428 -16.77 4.46 -18.03
CA SER A 428 -15.72 5.43 -17.71
C SER A 428 -14.47 5.16 -18.53
N LEU A 429 -13.87 6.23 -19.03
CA LEU A 429 -12.64 6.21 -19.83
C LEU A 429 -11.59 7.08 -19.16
N VAL A 430 -10.35 6.68 -19.29
CA VAL A 430 -9.21 7.35 -18.70
C VAL A 430 -8.05 7.39 -19.66
N ALA A 431 -7.38 8.54 -19.74
CA ALA A 431 -6.13 8.70 -20.46
C ALA A 431 -5.10 9.42 -19.58
N ILE A 432 -3.86 8.95 -19.56
CA ILE A 432 -2.73 9.65 -18.94
C ILE A 432 -1.63 9.79 -19.99
N GLN A 433 -1.15 11.00 -20.15
CA GLN A 433 0.08 11.31 -20.87
C GLN A 433 1.14 11.70 -19.84
N ARG A 434 2.36 11.18 -20.00
CA ARG A 434 3.49 11.53 -19.14
C ARG A 434 4.78 11.69 -19.93
N PHE A 435 5.62 12.61 -19.45
CA PHE A 435 6.97 12.82 -19.93
C PHE A 435 7.87 13.18 -18.75
N TYR A 436 8.89 12.37 -18.47
CA TYR A 436 9.89 12.60 -17.44
C TYR A 436 11.27 12.57 -18.08
N SER A 437 11.93 13.73 -18.12
CA SER A 437 13.31 13.81 -18.63
C SER A 437 14.21 12.81 -17.90
N TYR A 438 15.15 12.21 -18.59
CA TYR A 438 16.18 11.38 -17.96
C TYR A 438 17.14 12.17 -17.06
N ARG A 439 17.10 13.52 -17.10
CA ARG A 439 17.82 14.42 -16.19
C ARG A 439 16.97 14.93 -15.02
N TYR A 440 15.65 14.69 -15.07
CA TYR A 440 14.79 15.04 -13.94
C TYR A 440 15.09 14.13 -12.77
N ASN A 441 15.27 14.72 -11.59
CA ASN A 441 15.43 13.99 -10.33
C ASN A 441 14.66 14.73 -9.24
N GLY A 442 13.86 13.99 -8.49
CA GLY A 442 13.15 14.48 -7.31
C GLY A 442 13.25 13.42 -6.24
N LEU A 443 13.78 13.78 -5.07
CA LEU A 443 13.96 12.83 -3.98
C LEU A 443 12.62 12.30 -3.45
N TYR A 444 11.55 13.08 -3.59
CA TYR A 444 10.20 12.77 -3.13
C TYR A 444 9.20 12.69 -4.29
N ALA A 445 9.68 12.46 -5.50
CA ALA A 445 8.86 12.37 -6.70
C ALA A 445 8.37 10.94 -6.92
N HIS A 446 7.09 10.68 -6.69
CA HIS A 446 6.41 9.41 -6.96
C HIS A 446 5.21 9.63 -7.89
N GLY A 447 5.45 10.12 -9.10
CA GLY A 447 4.46 10.25 -10.17
C GLY A 447 4.10 8.89 -10.80
N PHE A 448 2.94 8.79 -11.46
CA PHE A 448 2.52 7.58 -12.18
C PHE A 448 3.53 7.18 -13.26
N GLY A 449 3.92 5.92 -13.34
CA GLY A 449 4.87 5.42 -14.36
C GLY A 449 5.14 3.92 -14.27
N ASN A 450 5.98 3.43 -15.16
CA ASN A 450 6.44 2.04 -15.22
C ASN A 450 7.70 1.79 -14.36
N THR A 451 8.37 2.85 -13.93
CA THR A 451 9.62 2.76 -13.15
C THR A 451 9.38 3.23 -11.71
N THR A 452 10.19 2.78 -10.78
CA THR A 452 10.14 3.22 -9.38
C THR A 452 10.45 4.71 -9.23
N ARG A 453 11.24 5.29 -10.15
CA ARG A 453 11.61 6.71 -10.16
C ARG A 453 10.80 7.50 -11.16
N THR A 454 10.40 8.71 -10.82
CA THR A 454 9.82 9.69 -11.75
C THR A 454 10.95 10.30 -12.60
N GLN A 455 11.49 9.50 -13.50
CA GLN A 455 12.66 9.86 -14.32
C GLN A 455 12.73 8.94 -15.55
N ASN A 456 13.24 9.47 -16.69
CA ASN A 456 13.60 8.67 -17.87
C ASN A 456 12.41 7.89 -18.46
N GLU A 457 11.26 8.53 -18.59
CA GLU A 457 10.08 7.87 -19.11
C GLU A 457 9.18 8.85 -19.87
N SER A 458 8.70 8.44 -21.04
CA SER A 458 7.54 9.04 -21.67
C SER A 458 6.54 7.98 -22.03
N GLY A 459 5.23 8.27 -21.88
CA GLY A 459 4.24 7.22 -22.11
C GLY A 459 2.81 7.73 -22.16
N ILE A 460 1.95 6.80 -22.61
CA ILE A 460 0.50 6.99 -22.69
C ILE A 460 -0.16 5.76 -22.07
N TYR A 461 -1.04 6.02 -21.12
CA TYR A 461 -1.91 5.02 -20.53
C TYR A 461 -3.35 5.30 -20.95
N LEU A 462 -4.06 4.27 -21.37
CA LEU A 462 -5.49 4.29 -21.67
C LEU A 462 -6.18 3.22 -20.86
N GLY A 463 -7.28 3.58 -20.21
CA GLY A 463 -8.01 2.66 -19.37
C GLY A 463 -9.52 2.79 -19.53
N VAL A 464 -10.23 1.72 -19.27
CA VAL A 464 -11.68 1.59 -19.41
C VAL A 464 -12.26 0.82 -18.21
N THR A 465 -13.38 1.34 -17.70
CA THR A 465 -14.26 0.62 -16.78
C THR A 465 -15.65 0.62 -17.40
N TRP A 466 -16.23 -0.56 -17.61
CA TRP A 466 -17.50 -0.71 -18.28
C TRP A 466 -18.37 -1.78 -17.61
N GLN A 467 -19.62 -1.42 -17.32
CA GLN A 467 -20.62 -2.30 -16.75
C GLN A 467 -21.79 -2.52 -17.74
N PRO A 468 -21.60 -3.32 -18.81
CA PRO A 468 -22.61 -3.52 -19.86
C PRO A 468 -23.92 -4.14 -19.36
N LEU A 469 -23.85 -4.88 -18.26
CA LEU A 469 -24.96 -5.53 -17.59
C LEU A 469 -24.82 -5.33 -16.08
N ALA A 470 -25.91 -5.30 -15.34
CA ALA A 470 -25.92 -5.09 -13.89
C ALA A 470 -25.04 -6.08 -13.08
N HIS A 471 -24.75 -7.22 -13.67
CA HIS A 471 -23.97 -8.29 -13.04
C HIS A 471 -22.60 -8.52 -13.71
N LEU A 472 -22.26 -7.83 -14.80
CA LEU A 472 -21.00 -7.95 -15.53
C LEU A 472 -20.21 -6.66 -15.46
N HIS A 473 -19.01 -6.71 -14.88
CA HIS A 473 -18.08 -5.60 -14.77
C HIS A 473 -16.78 -5.91 -15.52
N LEU A 474 -16.42 -5.02 -16.43
CA LEU A 474 -15.22 -5.12 -17.25
C LEU A 474 -14.29 -3.97 -16.94
N GLN A 475 -13.03 -4.27 -16.71
CA GLN A 475 -11.96 -3.28 -16.49
C GLN A 475 -10.76 -3.65 -17.35
N GLY A 476 -10.08 -2.66 -17.90
CA GLY A 476 -8.88 -2.93 -18.65
C GLY A 476 -8.07 -1.67 -18.87
N TYR A 477 -6.77 -1.88 -19.13
CA TYR A 477 -5.88 -0.82 -19.53
C TYR A 477 -4.83 -1.29 -20.54
N ALA A 478 -4.28 -0.32 -21.26
CA ALA A 478 -3.08 -0.45 -22.06
C ALA A 478 -2.15 0.72 -21.75
N ASP A 479 -0.93 0.42 -21.36
CA ASP A 479 0.10 1.40 -21.01
C ASP A 479 1.34 1.19 -21.87
N TYR A 480 1.69 2.20 -22.65
CA TYR A 480 2.93 2.27 -23.39
C TYR A 480 3.90 3.21 -22.72
N ALA A 481 5.14 2.78 -22.53
CA ALA A 481 6.21 3.60 -22.00
C ALA A 481 7.49 3.44 -22.82
N TYR A 482 8.17 4.55 -23.06
CA TYR A 482 9.46 4.65 -23.70
C TYR A 482 10.47 5.26 -22.75
N SER A 483 11.64 4.62 -22.60
CA SER A 483 12.77 5.09 -21.80
C SER A 483 13.95 5.39 -22.76
N PRO A 484 14.26 6.68 -23.00
CA PRO A 484 15.32 7.07 -23.94
C PRO A 484 16.74 6.83 -23.38
N TRP A 485 16.92 6.70 -22.06
CA TRP A 485 18.20 6.46 -21.42
C TRP A 485 18.28 5.03 -20.86
N PRO A 486 19.46 4.40 -20.84
CA PRO A 486 19.67 3.10 -20.22
C PRO A 486 19.11 2.97 -18.80
N ARG A 487 18.69 1.76 -18.44
CA ARG A 487 18.22 1.37 -17.11
C ARG A 487 19.00 0.15 -16.61
N TYR A 488 18.77 -0.25 -15.38
CA TYR A 488 19.33 -1.50 -14.86
C TYR A 488 18.90 -2.68 -15.74
N GLN A 489 19.84 -3.49 -16.21
CA GLN A 489 19.65 -4.61 -17.18
C GLN A 489 19.11 -4.20 -18.55
N VAL A 490 19.18 -2.91 -18.92
CA VAL A 490 18.72 -2.39 -20.21
C VAL A 490 19.70 -1.34 -20.68
N SER A 491 20.69 -1.74 -21.50
CA SER A 491 21.84 -0.91 -21.89
C SER A 491 21.53 0.15 -22.94
N GLN A 492 20.35 0.13 -23.53
CA GLN A 492 19.93 1.01 -24.62
C GLN A 492 18.55 1.61 -24.33
N ALA A 493 18.10 2.52 -25.19
CA ALA A 493 16.72 2.99 -25.19
C ALA A 493 15.74 1.83 -25.40
N SER A 494 14.65 1.84 -24.68
CA SER A 494 13.72 0.69 -24.66
C SER A 494 12.28 1.12 -24.49
N HIS A 495 11.37 0.25 -24.87
CA HIS A 495 9.95 0.45 -24.67
C HIS A 495 9.31 -0.72 -23.90
N THR A 496 8.16 -0.43 -23.31
CA THR A 496 7.37 -1.39 -22.55
C THR A 496 5.91 -1.22 -22.92
N TRP A 497 5.22 -2.33 -23.15
CA TRP A 497 3.77 -2.41 -23.17
C TRP A 497 3.30 -3.20 -21.96
N ASP A 498 2.30 -2.68 -21.26
CA ASP A 498 1.66 -3.34 -20.12
C ASP A 498 0.16 -3.24 -20.30
N MET A 499 -0.49 -4.37 -20.50
CA MET A 499 -1.91 -4.46 -20.82
C MET A 499 -2.59 -5.43 -19.86
N LEU A 500 -3.78 -5.06 -19.39
CA LEU A 500 -4.58 -5.90 -18.53
C LEU A 500 -6.04 -5.85 -18.94
N LEU A 501 -6.70 -6.99 -18.89
CA LEU A 501 -8.14 -7.14 -19.02
C LEU A 501 -8.65 -7.97 -17.83
N GLN A 502 -9.69 -7.46 -17.17
CA GLN A 502 -10.37 -8.14 -16.08
C GLN A 502 -11.88 -8.14 -16.33
N SER A 503 -12.50 -9.29 -16.16
CA SER A 503 -13.95 -9.48 -16.18
C SER A 503 -14.40 -10.02 -14.84
N THR A 504 -15.43 -9.43 -14.24
CA THR A 504 -16.06 -9.92 -13.02
C THR A 504 -17.55 -10.11 -13.26
N LEU A 505 -18.02 -11.34 -13.14
CA LEU A 505 -19.43 -11.72 -13.25
C LEU A 505 -19.96 -12.05 -11.85
N LYS A 506 -21.00 -11.32 -11.43
CA LYS A 506 -21.70 -11.57 -10.16
C LYS A 506 -23.06 -12.20 -10.43
N TRP A 507 -23.33 -13.30 -9.80
CA TRP A 507 -24.64 -13.95 -9.87
C TRP A 507 -25.06 -14.41 -8.48
N GLN A 508 -26.02 -13.71 -7.90
CA GLN A 508 -26.46 -13.91 -6.52
C GLN A 508 -25.29 -13.86 -5.53
N LYS A 509 -24.94 -14.99 -4.93
CA LYS A 509 -23.87 -15.18 -3.94
C LYS A 509 -22.54 -15.62 -4.56
N TRP A 510 -22.49 -15.78 -5.89
CA TRP A 510 -21.31 -16.19 -6.62
C TRP A 510 -20.64 -15.00 -7.30
N SER A 511 -19.32 -15.00 -7.30
CA SER A 511 -18.49 -14.08 -8.06
C SER A 511 -17.48 -14.88 -8.88
N LEU A 512 -17.53 -14.72 -10.19
CA LEU A 512 -16.56 -15.30 -11.13
C LEU A 512 -15.69 -14.17 -11.66
N GLN A 513 -14.37 -14.30 -11.53
CA GLN A 513 -13.42 -13.32 -12.04
C GLN A 513 -12.42 -14.01 -12.97
N ALA A 514 -12.21 -13.41 -14.13
CA ALA A 514 -11.15 -13.76 -15.07
C ALA A 514 -10.27 -12.53 -15.29
N ARG A 515 -8.95 -12.70 -15.21
CA ARG A 515 -7.96 -11.64 -15.41
C ARG A 515 -6.83 -12.16 -16.28
N HIS A 516 -6.41 -11.33 -17.22
CA HIS A 516 -5.22 -11.57 -18.03
C HIS A 516 -4.39 -10.29 -18.12
N ARG A 517 -3.08 -10.41 -17.83
CA ARG A 517 -2.10 -9.33 -17.99
C ARG A 517 -1.00 -9.76 -18.92
N THR A 518 -0.60 -8.87 -19.80
CA THR A 518 0.54 -9.04 -20.70
C THR A 518 1.49 -7.88 -20.53
N ARG A 519 2.76 -8.17 -20.21
CA ARG A 519 3.83 -7.20 -20.16
C ARG A 519 4.90 -7.56 -21.19
N LEU A 520 5.11 -6.69 -22.16
CA LEU A 520 6.11 -6.84 -23.21
C LEU A 520 7.22 -5.83 -22.95
N GLN A 521 8.41 -6.31 -22.64
CA GLN A 521 9.56 -5.51 -22.27
C GLN A 521 10.79 -5.94 -23.05
N GLN A 522 11.86 -5.18 -22.91
CA GLN A 522 13.16 -5.46 -23.48
C GLN A 522 14.21 -5.45 -22.40
N LYS A 523 15.14 -6.41 -22.44
CA LYS A 523 16.32 -6.49 -21.55
C LYS A 523 17.54 -6.87 -22.38
N ASP A 524 18.72 -6.67 -21.78
CA ASP A 524 19.99 -7.02 -22.40
C ASP A 524 20.11 -8.53 -22.66
N ASP A 525 20.76 -8.90 -23.75
CA ASP A 525 21.31 -10.23 -23.94
C ASP A 525 22.49 -10.48 -22.98
N ASP A 526 23.10 -11.69 -23.00
CA ASP A 526 24.21 -12.03 -22.09
C ASP A 526 25.44 -11.15 -22.30
N ASN A 527 25.68 -10.71 -23.52
CA ASN A 527 26.82 -9.88 -23.88
C ASN A 527 26.55 -8.36 -23.81
N LYS A 528 25.29 -7.95 -23.54
CA LYS A 528 24.80 -6.57 -23.58
C LYS A 528 25.00 -5.87 -24.91
N ASN A 529 24.99 -6.64 -26.00
CA ASN A 529 25.15 -6.14 -27.35
C ASN A 529 23.83 -5.67 -27.97
N MET A 530 22.73 -6.34 -27.59
CA MET A 530 21.39 -6.05 -28.10
C MET A 530 20.34 -6.25 -27.01
N LEU A 531 19.18 -5.61 -27.23
CA LEU A 531 18.00 -5.86 -26.41
C LEU A 531 17.22 -7.04 -27.00
N ILE A 532 16.85 -7.97 -26.13
CA ILE A 532 15.98 -9.10 -26.47
C ILE A 532 14.64 -8.98 -25.74
N PRO A 533 13.57 -9.59 -26.27
CA PRO A 533 12.27 -9.60 -25.61
C PRO A 533 12.34 -10.20 -24.18
N SER A 534 11.66 -9.54 -23.25
CA SER A 534 11.42 -10.03 -21.89
C SER A 534 9.92 -9.92 -21.62
N ASN A 535 9.18 -10.94 -22.05
CA ASN A 535 7.72 -10.93 -22.05
C ASN A 535 7.16 -11.73 -20.87
N GLU A 536 6.09 -11.26 -20.30
CA GLU A 536 5.37 -11.91 -19.21
C GLU A 536 3.87 -11.91 -19.48
N HIS A 537 3.24 -13.07 -19.33
CA HIS A 537 1.81 -13.27 -19.41
C HIS A 537 1.32 -13.90 -18.11
N ARG A 538 0.33 -13.30 -17.47
CA ARG A 538 -0.28 -13.80 -16.25
C ARG A 538 -1.78 -13.93 -16.42
N THR A 539 -2.31 -15.09 -16.13
CA THR A 539 -3.75 -15.39 -16.20
C THR A 539 -4.22 -15.85 -14.84
N ARG A 540 -5.31 -15.30 -14.37
CA ARG A 540 -5.98 -15.70 -13.12
C ARG A 540 -7.44 -15.95 -13.37
N LEU A 541 -7.93 -17.08 -12.89
CA LEU A 541 -9.35 -17.41 -12.82
C LEU A 541 -9.72 -17.63 -11.35
N SER A 542 -10.79 -17.03 -10.89
CA SER A 542 -11.29 -17.30 -9.54
C SER A 542 -12.80 -17.37 -9.49
N ILE A 543 -13.31 -18.25 -8.65
CA ILE A 543 -14.70 -18.39 -8.30
C ILE A 543 -14.83 -18.24 -6.79
N ALA A 544 -15.68 -17.32 -6.33
CA ALA A 544 -15.96 -17.08 -4.94
C ALA A 544 -17.44 -17.25 -4.64
N HIS A 545 -17.75 -17.78 -3.45
CA HIS A 545 -19.09 -17.93 -2.94
C HIS A 545 -19.18 -17.42 -1.50
N THR A 546 -20.24 -16.67 -1.19
CA THR A 546 -20.52 -16.17 0.16
C THR A 546 -21.90 -16.64 0.59
N SER A 547 -21.97 -17.37 1.68
CA SER A 547 -23.23 -17.90 2.26
C SER A 547 -23.81 -16.92 3.28
N ASP A 548 -25.15 -16.91 3.44
CA ASP A 548 -25.82 -16.16 4.52
C ASP A 548 -25.46 -16.69 5.92
N ALA A 549 -24.96 -17.91 6.01
CA ALA A 549 -24.52 -18.52 7.25
C ALA A 549 -23.08 -18.14 7.66
N GLY A 550 -22.48 -17.11 7.02
CA GLY A 550 -21.12 -16.63 7.35
C GLY A 550 -19.97 -17.42 6.73
N TRP A 551 -20.25 -18.40 5.85
CA TRP A 551 -19.22 -19.14 5.12
C TRP A 551 -18.80 -18.39 3.85
N THR A 552 -17.50 -18.32 3.64
CA THR A 552 -16.88 -17.85 2.38
C THR A 552 -16.02 -18.97 1.80
N SER A 553 -16.01 -19.06 0.48
CA SER A 553 -15.18 -20.03 -0.25
C SER A 553 -14.67 -19.36 -1.51
N LYS A 554 -13.37 -19.48 -1.80
CA LYS A 554 -12.74 -18.97 -3.02
C LYS A 554 -11.78 -20.00 -3.56
N THR A 555 -12.02 -20.44 -4.78
CA THR A 555 -11.08 -21.25 -5.56
C THR A 555 -10.41 -20.36 -6.59
N GLN A 556 -9.10 -20.43 -6.71
CA GLN A 556 -8.33 -19.60 -7.64
C GLN A 556 -7.29 -20.46 -8.37
N ALA A 557 -7.16 -20.25 -9.67
CA ALA A 557 -6.13 -20.82 -10.52
C ALA A 557 -5.33 -19.70 -11.16
N ASP A 558 -4.01 -19.76 -11.03
CA ASP A 558 -3.05 -18.84 -11.61
C ASP A 558 -2.16 -19.57 -12.60
N TYR A 559 -1.85 -18.91 -13.71
CA TYR A 559 -0.89 -19.37 -14.70
C TYR A 559 -0.01 -18.22 -15.14
N VAL A 560 1.31 -18.45 -15.14
CA VAL A 560 2.33 -17.48 -15.53
C VAL A 560 3.19 -18.10 -16.63
N TYR A 561 3.41 -17.33 -17.68
CA TYR A 561 4.30 -17.67 -18.79
C TYR A 561 5.24 -16.51 -19.03
N THR A 562 6.55 -16.76 -18.97
CA THR A 562 7.57 -15.75 -19.18
C THR A 562 8.58 -16.21 -20.22
N VAL A 563 9.08 -15.26 -21.00
CA VAL A 563 10.12 -15.49 -22.00
C VAL A 563 11.19 -14.42 -21.81
N TYR A 564 12.34 -14.80 -21.30
CA TYR A 564 13.56 -13.98 -21.29
C TYR A 564 14.76 -14.92 -21.28
N LYS A 565 15.51 -14.96 -22.39
CA LYS A 565 16.57 -15.97 -22.67
C LYS A 565 16.03 -17.38 -22.73
N GLU A 566 15.31 -17.80 -21.72
CA GLU A 566 14.62 -19.08 -21.60
C GLU A 566 13.13 -18.89 -21.37
N VAL A 567 12.36 -19.90 -21.69
CA VAL A 567 10.94 -19.98 -21.36
C VAL A 567 10.80 -20.49 -19.93
N SER A 568 9.93 -19.86 -19.15
CA SER A 568 9.59 -20.31 -17.81
C SER A 568 8.08 -20.23 -17.60
N GLN A 569 7.51 -21.30 -17.11
CA GLN A 569 6.08 -21.43 -16.86
C GLN A 569 5.84 -21.72 -15.38
N GLY A 570 4.67 -21.35 -14.90
CA GLY A 570 4.26 -21.68 -13.54
C GLY A 570 2.76 -21.68 -13.41
N TRP A 571 2.24 -22.54 -12.54
CA TRP A 571 0.82 -22.56 -12.21
C TRP A 571 0.61 -22.81 -10.72
N MET A 572 -0.52 -22.34 -10.21
CA MET A 572 -0.94 -22.55 -8.84
C MET A 572 -2.45 -22.71 -8.80
N VAL A 573 -2.91 -23.68 -7.99
CA VAL A 573 -4.32 -23.78 -7.62
C VAL A 573 -4.42 -23.56 -6.12
N SER A 574 -5.31 -22.70 -5.70
CA SER A 574 -5.52 -22.39 -4.29
C SER A 574 -7.00 -22.42 -3.92
N GLN A 575 -7.27 -22.87 -2.70
CA GLN A 575 -8.59 -22.88 -2.07
C GLN A 575 -8.51 -22.09 -0.78
N GLN A 576 -9.40 -21.12 -0.62
CA GLN A 576 -9.58 -20.39 0.62
C GLN A 576 -10.99 -20.64 1.13
N THR A 577 -11.12 -20.99 2.40
CA THR A 577 -12.42 -21.18 3.05
C THR A 577 -12.40 -20.40 4.35
N GLY A 578 -13.38 -19.54 4.55
CA GLY A 578 -13.53 -18.73 5.75
C GLY A 578 -14.87 -18.97 6.42
N TYR A 579 -14.89 -18.79 7.71
CA TYR A 579 -16.12 -18.72 8.49
C TYR A 579 -16.03 -17.51 9.43
N GLN A 580 -17.08 -16.74 9.46
CA GLN A 580 -17.21 -15.59 10.33
C GLN A 580 -18.41 -15.72 11.23
N HIS A 581 -18.22 -15.48 12.51
CA HIS A 581 -19.23 -15.43 13.56
C HIS A 581 -19.16 -14.09 14.29
N ALA A 582 -20.16 -13.73 15.07
CA ALA A 582 -20.24 -12.44 15.78
C ALA A 582 -18.97 -12.12 16.60
N THR A 583 -18.42 -13.11 17.27
CA THR A 583 -17.28 -12.93 18.21
C THR A 583 -15.97 -13.51 17.70
N TRP A 584 -15.99 -14.35 16.66
CA TRP A 584 -14.78 -14.95 16.12
C TRP A 584 -14.85 -15.17 14.62
N GLN A 585 -13.72 -15.28 13.99
CA GLN A 585 -13.59 -15.63 12.58
C GLN A 585 -12.37 -16.51 12.38
N ALA A 586 -12.45 -17.41 11.40
CA ALA A 586 -11.35 -18.26 11.00
C ALA A 586 -11.31 -18.40 9.48
N SER A 587 -10.13 -18.56 8.93
CA SER A 587 -9.96 -18.89 7.52
C SER A 587 -8.79 -19.84 7.31
N LEU A 588 -8.99 -20.77 6.38
CA LEU A 588 -8.00 -21.75 5.92
C LEU A 588 -7.69 -21.45 4.45
N SER A 589 -6.42 -21.33 4.12
CA SER A 589 -5.91 -21.23 2.76
C SER A 589 -5.00 -22.42 2.46
N LEU A 590 -5.24 -23.08 1.34
CA LEU A 590 -4.43 -24.16 0.80
C LEU A 590 -4.02 -23.79 -0.61
N GLY A 591 -2.75 -24.01 -0.98
CA GLY A 591 -2.27 -23.76 -2.32
C GLY A 591 -1.23 -24.80 -2.73
N TYR A 592 -1.36 -25.35 -3.94
CA TYR A 592 -0.33 -26.16 -4.57
C TYR A 592 0.22 -25.39 -5.77
N PHE A 593 1.53 -25.27 -5.86
CA PHE A 593 2.22 -24.52 -6.90
C PHE A 593 3.33 -25.38 -7.56
N ASP A 594 3.52 -25.13 -8.84
CA ASP A 594 4.57 -25.74 -9.65
C ASP A 594 5.04 -24.72 -10.68
N THR A 595 6.31 -24.32 -10.62
CA THR A 595 6.90 -23.30 -11.48
C THR A 595 8.32 -23.68 -11.87
N ASP A 596 8.70 -23.45 -13.11
CA ASP A 596 10.03 -23.80 -13.63
C ASP A 596 11.16 -23.01 -12.97
N SER A 597 10.90 -21.72 -12.64
CA SER A 597 11.92 -20.83 -12.07
C SER A 597 11.32 -19.66 -11.29
N TYR A 598 12.17 -18.85 -10.69
CA TYR A 598 11.77 -17.59 -10.04
C TYR A 598 11.11 -16.58 -11.01
N ALA A 599 11.40 -16.67 -12.32
CA ALA A 599 10.79 -15.79 -13.32
C ALA A 599 9.28 -16.00 -13.42
N SER A 600 8.80 -17.24 -13.27
CA SER A 600 7.38 -17.61 -13.30
C SER A 600 6.74 -17.71 -11.91
N ARG A 601 7.32 -17.07 -10.87
CA ARG A 601 6.77 -17.06 -9.52
C ARG A 601 5.33 -16.55 -9.47
N ILE A 602 4.55 -17.10 -8.54
CA ILE A 602 3.13 -16.79 -8.36
C ILE A 602 2.93 -16.16 -6.98
N TYR A 603 2.07 -15.16 -6.92
CA TYR A 603 1.71 -14.48 -5.69
C TYR A 603 0.35 -14.94 -5.20
N LEU A 604 0.27 -15.30 -3.91
CA LEU A 604 -0.96 -15.66 -3.24
C LEU A 604 -1.27 -14.65 -2.13
N TYR A 605 -2.47 -14.07 -2.19
CA TYR A 605 -2.96 -13.31 -1.04
C TYR A 605 -3.55 -14.25 0.00
N GLU A 606 -3.13 -14.06 1.25
CA GLU A 606 -3.66 -14.74 2.43
C GLU A 606 -4.11 -13.70 3.45
N ARG A 607 -5.10 -14.04 4.27
CA ARG A 607 -5.54 -13.14 5.34
C ARG A 607 -4.42 -12.93 6.35
N GLN A 608 -4.15 -11.66 6.67
CA GLN A 608 -3.08 -11.23 7.56
C GLN A 608 -3.63 -10.70 8.89
N LEU A 609 -2.75 -10.52 9.87
CA LEU A 609 -3.05 -9.78 11.09
C LEU A 609 -3.25 -8.28 10.77
N GLN A 610 -3.94 -7.56 11.65
CA GLN A 610 -4.16 -6.13 11.47
C GLN A 610 -2.81 -5.38 11.47
N HIS A 611 -2.62 -4.44 10.53
CA HIS A 611 -1.37 -3.71 10.28
C HIS A 611 -0.17 -4.59 9.89
N GLU A 612 -0.41 -5.84 9.50
CA GLU A 612 0.54 -6.71 8.85
C GLU A 612 0.06 -6.91 7.42
N PHE A 613 0.96 -6.67 6.47
CA PHE A 613 0.62 -6.84 5.07
C PHE A 613 1.78 -7.48 4.33
N THR A 614 1.58 -8.68 3.79
CA THR A 614 2.57 -9.36 2.97
C THR A 614 1.88 -10.08 1.82
N PHE A 615 2.56 -10.14 0.68
CA PHE A 615 2.18 -10.98 -0.44
C PHE A 615 3.28 -11.99 -0.71
N PRO A 616 3.20 -13.17 -0.11
CA PRO A 616 4.21 -14.18 -0.35
C PRO A 616 4.21 -14.63 -1.82
N SER A 617 5.41 -14.76 -2.38
CA SER A 617 5.64 -15.30 -3.70
C SER A 617 6.16 -16.74 -3.60
N TYR A 618 5.68 -17.60 -4.48
CA TYR A 618 6.00 -19.02 -4.52
C TYR A 618 6.63 -19.39 -5.86
N TYR A 619 7.71 -20.16 -5.82
CA TYR A 619 8.40 -20.67 -7.00
C TYR A 619 9.01 -22.04 -6.70
N GLY A 620 9.22 -22.88 -7.75
CA GLY A 620 9.55 -24.29 -7.63
C GLY A 620 8.28 -25.14 -7.45
N ASN A 621 8.39 -26.29 -6.83
CA ASN A 621 7.26 -27.19 -6.61
C ASN A 621 6.98 -27.32 -5.11
N GLY A 622 5.71 -27.13 -4.67
CA GLY A 622 5.40 -27.20 -3.25
C GLY A 622 3.94 -26.96 -2.87
N LEU A 623 3.73 -27.01 -1.58
CA LEU A 623 2.44 -26.82 -0.92
C LEU A 623 2.50 -25.66 0.06
N ARG A 624 1.46 -24.84 0.06
CA ARG A 624 1.24 -23.78 1.04
C ARG A 624 -0.03 -24.05 1.84
N LEU A 625 0.05 -23.87 3.17
CA LEU A 625 -1.09 -23.88 4.10
C LEU A 625 -0.99 -22.62 4.97
N ALA A 626 -2.10 -21.90 5.12
CA ALA A 626 -2.22 -20.83 6.10
C ALA A 626 -3.56 -20.93 6.85
N LEU A 627 -3.48 -20.85 8.16
CA LEU A 627 -4.64 -20.82 9.06
C LEU A 627 -4.65 -19.47 9.78
N TYR A 628 -5.74 -18.75 9.69
CA TYR A 628 -5.98 -17.51 10.42
C TYR A 628 -7.15 -17.72 11.38
N ALA A 629 -7.04 -17.21 12.59
CA ALA A 629 -8.13 -17.16 13.55
C ALA A 629 -8.08 -15.85 14.34
N GLN A 630 -9.26 -15.29 14.62
CA GLN A 630 -9.42 -14.10 15.44
C GLN A 630 -10.60 -14.27 16.37
N VAL A 631 -10.49 -13.83 17.62
CA VAL A 631 -11.56 -13.84 18.61
C VAL A 631 -11.62 -12.50 19.34
N SER A 632 -12.83 -11.96 19.46
CA SER A 632 -13.13 -10.82 20.33
C SER A 632 -13.63 -11.37 21.66
N LEU A 633 -12.80 -11.35 22.70
CA LEU A 633 -13.12 -11.85 24.02
C LEU A 633 -14.16 -10.96 24.71
N ASN A 634 -14.10 -9.66 24.44
CA ASN A 634 -15.08 -8.64 24.80
C ASN A 634 -14.90 -7.43 23.88
N ASP A 635 -15.63 -6.34 24.10
CA ASP A 635 -15.56 -5.09 23.29
C ASP A 635 -14.17 -4.42 23.36
N HIS A 636 -13.38 -4.76 24.36
CA HIS A 636 -12.06 -4.17 24.62
C HIS A 636 -10.91 -5.03 24.14
N LEU A 637 -11.03 -6.36 24.17
CA LEU A 637 -9.91 -7.29 23.97
C LEU A 637 -10.14 -8.22 22.77
N ARG A 638 -9.21 -8.17 21.83
CA ARG A 638 -9.18 -9.00 20.64
C ARG A 638 -7.84 -9.72 20.52
N LEU A 639 -7.91 -11.01 20.24
CA LEU A 639 -6.78 -11.87 19.91
C LEU A 639 -6.88 -12.31 18.47
N ALA A 640 -5.76 -12.30 17.76
CA ALA A 640 -5.65 -12.86 16.42
C ALA A 640 -4.37 -13.68 16.29
N THR A 641 -4.43 -14.74 15.50
CA THR A 641 -3.30 -15.63 15.23
C THR A 641 -3.31 -16.05 13.78
N ARG A 642 -2.14 -16.26 13.21
CA ARG A 642 -1.94 -16.84 11.88
C ARG A 642 -0.82 -17.88 11.96
N LEU A 643 -1.09 -19.07 11.46
CA LEU A 643 -0.11 -20.13 11.28
C LEU A 643 0.12 -20.32 9.78
N GLY A 644 1.35 -20.17 9.33
CA GLY A 644 1.77 -20.39 7.96
C GLY A 644 2.68 -21.60 7.85
N TYR A 645 2.47 -22.47 6.87
CA TYR A 645 3.33 -23.60 6.55
C TYR A 645 3.56 -23.68 5.05
N THR A 646 4.82 -23.68 4.63
CA THR A 646 5.21 -23.92 3.23
C THR A 646 6.15 -25.11 3.17
N ASN A 647 5.92 -26.03 2.26
CA ASN A 647 6.82 -27.16 2.01
C ASN A 647 7.16 -27.25 0.52
N TYR A 648 8.45 -27.27 0.22
CA TYR A 648 8.99 -27.45 -1.12
C TYR A 648 9.37 -28.90 -1.36
N PHE A 649 9.03 -29.44 -2.53
CA PHE A 649 9.31 -30.83 -2.90
C PHE A 649 10.55 -30.95 -3.79
N ASP A 650 11.04 -29.85 -4.32
CA ASP A 650 12.12 -29.76 -5.31
C ASP A 650 13.48 -29.33 -4.70
N ARG A 651 13.54 -29.04 -3.39
CA ARG A 651 14.76 -28.52 -2.74
C ARG A 651 14.88 -28.95 -1.30
N SER A 652 16.12 -28.97 -0.81
CA SER A 652 16.44 -29.29 0.61
C SER A 652 16.78 -28.05 1.43
N SER A 653 16.93 -26.86 0.80
CA SER A 653 17.19 -25.61 1.48
C SER A 653 16.38 -24.47 0.83
N ILE A 654 16.08 -23.42 1.60
CA ILE A 654 15.29 -22.26 1.18
C ILE A 654 16.12 -21.01 1.41
N GLY A 655 16.10 -20.06 0.46
CA GLY A 655 16.84 -18.80 0.55
C GLY A 655 18.32 -18.94 0.22
N THR A 656 19.10 -17.87 0.44
CA THR A 656 20.53 -17.80 0.15
C THR A 656 21.26 -16.93 1.17
N GLY A 657 22.57 -17.15 1.31
CA GLY A 657 23.42 -16.37 2.22
C GLY A 657 22.97 -16.50 3.68
N LEU A 658 22.91 -15.39 4.41
CA LEU A 658 22.45 -15.38 5.81
C LEU A 658 20.96 -15.69 5.99
N GLN A 659 20.16 -15.61 4.92
CA GLN A 659 18.74 -15.98 4.92
C GLN A 659 18.51 -17.47 4.63
N GLU A 660 19.54 -18.24 4.37
CA GLU A 660 19.43 -19.68 4.05
C GLU A 660 18.87 -20.47 5.24
N ILE A 661 17.88 -21.30 4.96
CA ILE A 661 17.22 -22.22 5.88
C ILE A 661 17.56 -23.63 5.41
N ALA A 662 18.25 -24.43 6.21
CA ALA A 662 18.73 -25.77 5.87
C ALA A 662 17.63 -26.84 5.97
N GLN A 663 16.45 -26.54 5.41
CA GLN A 663 15.32 -27.48 5.33
C GLN A 663 14.39 -27.08 4.16
N SER A 664 13.55 -28.04 3.71
CA SER A 664 12.61 -27.86 2.60
C SER A 664 11.32 -27.15 2.98
N HIS A 665 11.10 -26.83 4.25
CA HIS A 665 9.85 -26.26 4.74
C HIS A 665 10.06 -25.10 5.69
N THR A 666 9.07 -24.23 5.79
CA THR A 666 8.98 -23.16 6.79
C THR A 666 7.67 -23.24 7.54
N THR A 667 7.70 -22.92 8.82
CA THR A 667 6.51 -22.78 9.67
C THR A 667 6.63 -21.48 10.45
N ASP A 668 5.63 -20.62 10.35
CA ASP A 668 5.58 -19.31 10.99
C ASP A 668 4.31 -19.19 11.82
N LEU A 669 4.42 -18.61 13.01
CA LEU A 669 3.29 -18.25 13.86
C LEU A 669 3.29 -16.75 14.11
N ASP A 670 2.23 -16.08 13.70
CA ASP A 670 1.97 -14.70 14.00
C ASP A 670 0.92 -14.60 15.11
N LEU A 671 1.15 -13.74 16.09
CA LEU A 671 0.26 -13.51 17.22
C LEU A 671 0.02 -12.02 17.39
N GLN A 672 -1.22 -11.62 17.67
CA GLN A 672 -1.57 -10.23 17.92
C GLN A 672 -2.58 -10.10 19.05
N LEU A 673 -2.30 -9.22 19.97
CA LEU A 673 -3.18 -8.79 21.04
C LEU A 673 -3.55 -7.33 20.79
N ARG A 674 -4.84 -7.01 20.75
CA ARG A 674 -5.35 -5.64 20.67
C ARG A 674 -6.24 -5.35 21.85
N TRP A 675 -5.94 -4.29 22.59
CA TRP A 675 -6.69 -3.80 23.74
C TRP A 675 -7.14 -2.37 23.49
N LYS A 676 -8.46 -2.14 23.59
CA LYS A 676 -9.11 -0.81 23.46
C LYS A 676 -9.73 -0.43 24.81
N PHE A 677 -9.57 0.80 25.24
CA PHE A 677 -10.15 1.32 26.49
C PHE A 677 -10.40 2.82 26.46
#